data_1625ca14b8f1b6d00d7c2025bbc25793
#
_entry.id   1625ca14b8f1b6d00d7c2025bbc25793
#
_cell.length_a   1.000
_cell.length_b   1.000
_cell.length_c   1.000
_cell.angle_alpha   90.00
_cell.angle_beta   90.00
_cell.angle_gamma   90.00
#
_symmetry.space_group_name_H-M   'P 1'
#
loop_
_entity.id
_entity.type
_entity.pdbx_description
1 polymer ?
#
loop_
_entity_poly.entity_id
_entity_poly.type
_entity_poly.pdbx_seq_one_letter_code
_entity_poly.pdbx_strand_id
1 'polypeptide(L)'
;MNNDFNKRYLEARRKVIETDFAGLNPMQRKAVMATEGALLILAGAGSGKTTVLINRIANLMRYGKAGDCEEIPENAGIEDIDAMARLDDEARRTAAFEPVEPWRILAITFTNKAADELKTRLSKMLGEAGADVWASTFHSACVRILRRDADRLGFTSSFTIYDSSDSQSLIKHILRDFDLDDKKYPPRMLLSEISRAKDECCSPEQYYARAKATGDARRVKIAEIYAEYSRRAFAAGAMDFDDLIYYTVKLLNENEDVCQYWQKRFKYILIDEYQDTNKLQYMLASKLAEGWGNICVVGDDDQSIYKFRGATIENILSFEDEYKGCRVIRLEQNYRSTGHILGAANAVIKNNLGRKGKELWTKGDMGEKPELYVADNEHDEARFVASQILGLYGKGASWGDNAVLYRMNAQSHQIEQAFKRNGIPYKIFGGTGFFDRAEIKDMLAYLCVIASPDDDLRLGRIINNPPRGIGAKSVETAAAIAHENNCSLFSVISKADLYPDLSRAAPRMLLFAGMINELIAQKDELAPDLLYDQLVERTGYLRMLEEKHTVEDDARAQNIKELKSSIINYKGETDTPTLEGYLADVALYTDMDNYDDSADCVVMMTMHSAKGLEFPNVFVVGCEEGIFPGIKAIGEADEMEEERRLCYVAITRAKKRLFLSCARQRMLFGRTTANRVSRFIDEIPEEHLEKRNIPRGYGYSEKSQVQKEFAFRAPSQQSFKKPVAPPSAPKPKAAEKPQFSVGDRVRHKAFGDGKLSKMTPMGNDYLIEIEFDSGMVKKLMLRAAALHMVKI
;
A
#
# COMPACT_ATOMS: atom_id res chain seq x y z
N MET A 1 -8.68 44.36 -39.09
CA MET A 1 -9.50 44.54 -37.87
C MET A 1 -9.62 43.30 -37.02
N ASN A 2 -9.73 42.08 -37.60
CA ASN A 2 -9.92 40.87 -36.80
C ASN A 2 -8.74 40.50 -35.85
N ASN A 3 -7.48 40.72 -36.27
CA ASN A 3 -6.32 40.27 -35.50
C ASN A 3 -6.08 41.05 -34.19
N ASP A 4 -6.37 42.37 -34.18
CA ASP A 4 -6.25 43.21 -32.96
C ASP A 4 -7.39 42.95 -31.98
N PHE A 5 -8.60 42.74 -32.47
CA PHE A 5 -9.74 42.33 -31.64
C PHE A 5 -9.48 40.97 -30.95
N ASN A 6 -9.07 39.98 -31.75
CA ASN A 6 -8.79 38.63 -31.23
C ASN A 6 -7.73 38.66 -30.11
N LYS A 7 -6.65 39.42 -30.34
CA LYS A 7 -5.61 39.58 -29.32
C LYS A 7 -6.13 40.20 -28.04
N ARG A 8 -6.89 41.32 -28.15
CA ARG A 8 -7.47 42.03 -27.00
C ARG A 8 -8.47 41.14 -26.24
N TYR A 9 -9.30 40.39 -26.96
CA TYR A 9 -10.26 39.44 -26.36
C TYR A 9 -9.54 38.35 -25.56
N LEU A 10 -8.53 37.72 -26.15
CA LEU A 10 -7.74 36.66 -25.49
C LEU A 10 -6.95 37.17 -24.28
N GLU A 11 -6.41 38.40 -24.37
CA GLU A 11 -5.73 39.05 -23.24
C GLU A 11 -6.72 39.34 -22.08
N ALA A 12 -7.91 39.87 -22.39
CA ALA A 12 -8.95 40.15 -21.40
C ALA A 12 -9.43 38.85 -20.72
N ARG A 13 -9.72 37.81 -21.50
CA ARG A 13 -10.11 36.49 -21.03
C ARG A 13 -9.05 35.90 -20.12
N ARG A 14 -7.79 35.91 -20.55
CA ARG A 14 -6.65 35.40 -19.75
C ARG A 14 -6.53 36.16 -18.43
N LYS A 15 -6.70 37.49 -18.45
CA LYS A 15 -6.62 38.32 -17.24
C LYS A 15 -7.69 37.98 -16.21
N VAL A 16 -8.93 37.70 -16.63
CA VAL A 16 -10.02 37.22 -15.74
C VAL A 16 -9.61 35.93 -15.06
N ILE A 17 -9.19 34.93 -15.85
CA ILE A 17 -8.81 33.60 -15.32
C ILE A 17 -7.59 33.73 -14.40
N GLU A 18 -6.55 34.46 -14.79
CA GLU A 18 -5.35 34.65 -13.98
C GLU A 18 -5.65 35.35 -12.64
N THR A 19 -6.65 36.25 -12.62
CA THR A 19 -7.09 36.95 -11.40
C THR A 19 -7.72 35.98 -10.41
N ASP A 20 -8.56 35.03 -10.85
CA ASP A 20 -9.17 34.01 -9.99
C ASP A 20 -8.12 33.06 -9.37
N PHE A 21 -7.01 32.86 -10.07
CA PHE A 21 -5.91 32.00 -9.62
C PHE A 21 -4.65 32.80 -9.22
N ALA A 22 -4.79 34.07 -8.82
CA ALA A 22 -3.67 34.96 -8.45
C ALA A 22 -2.87 34.44 -7.23
N GLY A 23 -3.51 33.67 -6.35
CA GLY A 23 -2.85 33.05 -5.20
C GLY A 23 -1.85 31.93 -5.54
N LEU A 24 -1.84 31.44 -6.79
CA LEU A 24 -0.91 30.42 -7.25
C LEU A 24 0.40 31.02 -7.76
N ASN A 25 1.50 30.30 -7.58
CA ASN A 25 2.76 30.71 -8.21
C ASN A 25 2.70 30.54 -9.76
N PRO A 26 3.62 31.15 -10.52
CA PRO A 26 3.56 31.12 -11.99
C PRO A 26 3.49 29.71 -12.59
N MET A 27 4.23 28.74 -12.05
CA MET A 27 4.24 27.36 -12.57
C MET A 27 2.97 26.61 -12.21
N GLN A 28 2.45 26.79 -10.99
CA GLN A 28 1.16 26.24 -10.58
C GLN A 28 0.02 26.81 -11.45
N ARG A 29 0.00 28.12 -11.69
CA ARG A 29 -0.97 28.79 -12.56
C ARG A 29 -0.89 28.27 -13.99
N LYS A 30 0.33 28.11 -14.53
CA LYS A 30 0.53 27.52 -15.86
C LYS A 30 -0.06 26.11 -15.94
N ALA A 31 0.09 25.28 -14.89
CA ALA A 31 -0.47 23.95 -14.84
C ALA A 31 -2.01 23.94 -14.74
N VAL A 32 -2.59 24.90 -14.02
CA VAL A 32 -4.04 25.06 -13.91
C VAL A 32 -4.66 25.50 -15.24
N MET A 33 -4.01 26.39 -15.95
CA MET A 33 -4.51 26.97 -17.22
C MET A 33 -4.30 26.04 -18.43
N ALA A 34 -3.42 25.06 -18.35
CA ALA A 34 -3.20 24.10 -19.43
C ALA A 34 -4.34 23.07 -19.49
N THR A 35 -5.41 23.31 -20.25
CA THR A 35 -6.68 22.56 -20.18
C THR A 35 -6.72 21.31 -21.04
N GLU A 36 -6.34 21.40 -22.32
CA GLU A 36 -6.53 20.32 -23.30
C GLU A 36 -5.26 19.48 -23.50
N GLY A 37 -5.46 18.18 -23.83
CA GLY A 37 -4.41 17.24 -24.19
C GLY A 37 -3.73 16.61 -22.97
N ALA A 38 -2.65 15.87 -23.25
CA ALA A 38 -1.87 15.20 -22.21
C ALA A 38 -1.00 16.21 -21.44
N LEU A 39 -1.02 16.12 -20.12
CA LEU A 39 -0.26 17.00 -19.23
C LEU A 39 0.43 16.17 -18.13
N LEU A 40 1.74 16.28 -18.04
CA LEU A 40 2.54 15.73 -16.94
C LEU A 40 2.97 16.87 -16.00
N ILE A 41 2.57 16.79 -14.74
CA ILE A 41 2.98 17.71 -13.68
C ILE A 41 3.98 16.98 -12.78
N LEU A 42 5.27 17.25 -12.97
CA LEU A 42 6.34 16.75 -12.11
C LEU A 42 6.45 17.65 -10.89
N ALA A 43 5.91 17.20 -9.78
CA ALA A 43 5.71 18.03 -8.61
C ALA A 43 6.46 17.46 -7.41
N GLY A 44 7.51 18.11 -6.94
CA GLY A 44 8.26 17.66 -5.78
C GLY A 44 7.46 17.66 -4.48
N ALA A 45 8.06 17.10 -3.41
CA ALA A 45 7.44 17.09 -2.09
C ALA A 45 7.09 18.53 -1.65
N GLY A 46 5.87 18.71 -1.08
CA GLY A 46 5.44 20.01 -0.54
C GLY A 46 5.29 21.15 -1.57
N SER A 47 5.24 20.86 -2.87
CA SER A 47 5.10 21.86 -3.94
C SER A 47 3.64 22.26 -4.24
N GLY A 48 2.68 21.70 -3.53
CA GLY A 48 1.25 21.98 -3.70
C GLY A 48 0.57 21.18 -4.81
N LYS A 49 0.95 19.90 -5.02
CA LYS A 49 0.31 18.97 -5.97
C LYS A 49 -1.21 19.02 -5.92
N THR A 50 -1.78 18.73 -4.75
CA THR A 50 -3.24 18.71 -4.53
C THR A 50 -3.87 20.08 -4.78
N THR A 51 -3.18 21.17 -4.40
CA THR A 51 -3.65 22.53 -4.68
C THR A 51 -3.79 22.77 -6.19
N VAL A 52 -2.81 22.36 -6.98
CA VAL A 52 -2.87 22.50 -8.45
C VAL A 52 -4.00 21.65 -9.02
N LEU A 53 -4.17 20.41 -8.55
CA LEU A 53 -5.22 19.50 -9.01
C LEU A 53 -6.61 20.10 -8.76
N ILE A 54 -6.88 20.59 -7.54
CA ILE A 54 -8.16 21.22 -7.15
C ILE A 54 -8.42 22.47 -8.00
N ASN A 55 -7.44 23.37 -8.13
CA ASN A 55 -7.62 24.59 -8.91
C ASN A 55 -7.78 24.30 -10.41
N ARG A 56 -7.15 23.23 -10.93
CA ARG A 56 -7.34 22.78 -12.31
C ARG A 56 -8.77 22.28 -12.54
N ILE A 57 -9.32 21.46 -11.63
CA ILE A 57 -10.71 21.02 -11.69
C ILE A 57 -11.65 22.23 -11.63
N ALA A 58 -11.40 23.16 -10.71
CA ALA A 58 -12.19 24.39 -10.62
C ALA A 58 -12.10 25.25 -11.89
N ASN A 59 -10.92 25.33 -12.53
CA ASN A 59 -10.75 26.00 -13.80
C ASN A 59 -11.58 25.33 -14.91
N LEU A 60 -11.53 24.01 -15.03
CA LEU A 60 -12.31 23.25 -16.03
C LEU A 60 -13.81 23.44 -15.84
N MET A 61 -14.30 23.43 -14.59
CA MET A 61 -15.73 23.61 -14.29
C MET A 61 -16.20 25.05 -14.52
N ARG A 62 -15.38 26.06 -14.21
CA ARG A 62 -15.76 27.48 -14.37
C ARG A 62 -15.55 27.99 -15.77
N TYR A 63 -14.42 27.68 -16.37
CA TYR A 63 -13.95 28.31 -17.60
C TYR A 63 -13.80 27.35 -18.79
N GLY A 64 -13.94 26.01 -18.53
CA GLY A 64 -13.78 25.02 -19.58
C GLY A 64 -12.38 25.02 -20.19
N LYS A 65 -12.32 25.06 -21.50
CA LYS A 65 -11.06 25.11 -22.26
C LYS A 65 -10.46 26.52 -22.44
N ALA A 66 -11.07 27.53 -21.84
CA ALA A 66 -10.72 28.95 -22.04
C ALA A 66 -9.29 29.34 -21.64
N GLY A 67 -8.64 28.54 -20.73
CA GLY A 67 -7.37 28.91 -20.13
C GLY A 67 -6.20 29.04 -21.11
N ASP A 68 -6.14 28.20 -22.13
CA ASP A 68 -5.08 28.14 -23.13
C ASP A 68 -5.59 27.96 -24.56
N CYS A 69 -6.91 28.03 -24.78
CA CYS A 69 -7.53 28.00 -26.08
C CYS A 69 -7.48 29.37 -26.77
N GLU A 70 -7.10 29.42 -28.05
CA GLU A 70 -7.08 30.62 -28.86
C GLU A 70 -8.40 30.83 -29.62
N GLU A 71 -9.35 29.91 -29.52
CA GLU A 71 -10.66 30.04 -30.12
C GLU A 71 -11.48 31.12 -29.41
N ILE A 72 -12.21 31.90 -30.22
CA ILE A 72 -13.11 32.95 -29.76
C ILE A 72 -14.52 32.60 -30.23
N PRO A 73 -15.57 32.76 -29.39
CA PRO A 73 -16.96 32.54 -29.79
C PRO A 73 -17.34 33.38 -31.02
N GLU A 74 -18.08 32.81 -31.95
CA GLU A 74 -18.47 33.49 -33.21
C GLU A 74 -19.24 34.81 -32.98
N ASN A 75 -19.95 34.90 -31.86
CA ASN A 75 -20.76 36.05 -31.45
C ASN A 75 -20.03 37.02 -30.51
N ALA A 76 -18.71 36.83 -30.29
CA ALA A 76 -17.92 37.69 -29.40
C ALA A 76 -17.81 39.13 -29.94
N GLY A 77 -18.07 40.13 -29.09
CA GLY A 77 -18.05 41.54 -29.37
C GLY A 77 -17.11 42.35 -28.47
N ILE A 78 -17.02 43.67 -28.75
CA ILE A 78 -16.26 44.61 -27.91
C ILE A 78 -16.87 44.68 -26.50
N GLU A 79 -18.18 44.52 -26.39
CA GLU A 79 -18.93 44.52 -25.12
C GLU A 79 -18.43 43.42 -24.17
N ASP A 80 -18.01 42.24 -24.72
CA ASP A 80 -17.44 41.16 -23.94
C ASP A 80 -16.07 41.50 -23.34
N ILE A 81 -15.24 42.25 -24.10
CA ILE A 81 -13.96 42.76 -23.60
C ILE A 81 -14.18 43.73 -22.44
N ASP A 82 -15.17 44.60 -22.55
CA ASP A 82 -15.55 45.58 -21.52
C ASP A 82 -16.17 44.88 -20.30
N ALA A 83 -16.97 43.83 -20.51
CA ALA A 83 -17.49 42.97 -19.43
C ALA A 83 -16.36 42.27 -18.69
N MET A 84 -15.43 41.65 -19.41
CA MET A 84 -14.27 40.97 -18.80
C MET A 84 -13.34 41.95 -18.06
N ALA A 85 -13.26 43.19 -18.45
CA ALA A 85 -12.44 44.21 -17.78
C ALA A 85 -12.94 44.55 -16.35
N ARG A 86 -14.20 44.25 -16.01
CA ARG A 86 -14.78 44.49 -14.69
C ARG A 86 -14.33 43.51 -13.61
N LEU A 87 -13.88 42.34 -14.00
CA LEU A 87 -13.39 41.27 -13.12
C LEU A 87 -14.42 40.81 -12.05
N ASP A 88 -15.70 40.84 -12.40
CA ASP A 88 -16.84 40.42 -11.57
C ASP A 88 -17.42 39.09 -12.04
N ASP A 89 -18.57 38.65 -11.52
CA ASP A 89 -19.22 37.41 -11.88
C ASP A 89 -19.70 37.35 -13.33
N GLU A 90 -20.03 38.51 -13.94
CA GLU A 90 -20.36 38.61 -15.35
C GLU A 90 -19.09 38.41 -16.21
N ALA A 91 -17.98 39.01 -15.80
CA ALA A 91 -16.70 38.81 -16.44
C ALA A 91 -16.29 37.34 -16.47
N ARG A 92 -16.51 36.59 -15.36
CA ARG A 92 -16.25 35.14 -15.27
C ARG A 92 -17.06 34.32 -16.27
N ARG A 93 -18.36 34.63 -16.37
CA ARG A 93 -19.25 33.93 -17.32
C ARG A 93 -18.87 34.24 -18.77
N THR A 94 -18.53 35.50 -19.10
CA THR A 94 -18.10 35.91 -20.41
C THR A 94 -16.76 35.31 -20.82
N ALA A 95 -15.84 35.13 -19.86
CA ALA A 95 -14.55 34.48 -20.10
C ALA A 95 -14.62 32.98 -20.28
N ALA A 96 -15.73 32.35 -19.90
CA ALA A 96 -15.88 30.89 -19.98
C ALA A 96 -16.03 30.42 -21.43
N PHE A 97 -15.42 29.25 -21.73
CA PHE A 97 -15.54 28.61 -23.04
C PHE A 97 -15.66 27.10 -22.88
N GLU A 98 -16.84 26.55 -23.14
CA GLU A 98 -17.21 25.16 -22.92
C GLU A 98 -16.93 24.69 -21.48
N PRO A 99 -17.53 25.28 -20.44
CA PRO A 99 -17.45 24.79 -19.09
C PRO A 99 -17.81 23.31 -18.99
N VAL A 100 -17.17 22.59 -18.08
CA VAL A 100 -17.28 21.12 -17.97
C VAL A 100 -18.18 20.76 -16.82
N GLU A 101 -19.16 19.90 -17.09
CA GLU A 101 -20.01 19.35 -16.02
C GLU A 101 -19.17 18.48 -15.07
N PRO A 102 -19.42 18.56 -13.75
CA PRO A 102 -18.61 17.87 -12.73
C PRO A 102 -18.48 16.36 -12.98
N TRP A 103 -19.57 15.71 -13.36
CA TRP A 103 -19.65 14.26 -13.60
C TRP A 103 -18.83 13.79 -14.83
N ARG A 104 -18.33 14.72 -15.65
CA ARG A 104 -17.42 14.43 -16.78
C ARG A 104 -15.95 14.49 -16.40
N ILE A 105 -15.65 14.75 -15.13
CA ILE A 105 -14.28 14.81 -14.60
C ILE A 105 -14.07 13.60 -13.70
N LEU A 106 -13.10 12.74 -14.07
CA LEU A 106 -12.62 11.65 -13.24
C LEU A 106 -11.31 12.07 -12.58
N ALA A 107 -11.30 12.19 -11.26
CA ALA A 107 -10.13 12.53 -10.46
C ALA A 107 -9.74 11.32 -9.59
N ILE A 108 -8.62 10.69 -9.89
CA ILE A 108 -8.14 9.49 -9.20
C ILE A 108 -7.06 9.88 -8.21
N THR A 109 -7.20 9.41 -6.97
CA THR A 109 -6.22 9.52 -5.89
C THR A 109 -5.81 8.13 -5.39
N PHE A 110 -4.77 8.06 -4.54
CA PHE A 110 -4.25 6.78 -4.08
C PHE A 110 -4.95 6.25 -2.82
N THR A 111 -5.56 7.13 -2.01
CA THR A 111 -6.28 6.78 -0.77
C THR A 111 -7.68 7.41 -0.75
N ASN A 112 -8.60 6.77 -0.03
CA ASN A 112 -9.96 7.31 0.15
C ASN A 112 -9.91 8.65 0.89
N LYS A 113 -9.08 8.79 1.93
CA LYS A 113 -8.85 10.06 2.63
C LYS A 113 -8.47 11.20 1.67
N ALA A 114 -7.58 10.95 0.70
CA ALA A 114 -7.21 11.95 -0.30
C ALA A 114 -8.37 12.29 -1.25
N ALA A 115 -9.20 11.29 -1.61
CA ALA A 115 -10.38 11.51 -2.43
C ALA A 115 -11.42 12.36 -1.68
N ASP A 116 -11.65 12.10 -0.39
CA ASP A 116 -12.60 12.84 0.44
C ASP A 116 -12.11 14.26 0.72
N GLU A 117 -10.80 14.43 0.97
CA GLU A 117 -10.18 15.75 1.07
C GLU A 117 -10.35 16.55 -0.22
N LEU A 118 -10.17 15.91 -1.38
CA LEU A 118 -10.37 16.52 -2.70
C LEU A 118 -11.82 17.00 -2.84
N LYS A 119 -12.81 16.13 -2.56
CA LYS A 119 -14.24 16.49 -2.60
C LYS A 119 -14.56 17.64 -1.65
N THR A 120 -14.12 17.55 -0.40
CA THR A 120 -14.36 18.59 0.61
C THR A 120 -13.81 19.95 0.16
N ARG A 121 -12.60 20.00 -0.39
CA ARG A 121 -11.98 21.23 -0.88
C ARG A 121 -12.67 21.75 -2.14
N LEU A 122 -13.11 20.86 -3.04
CA LEU A 122 -13.89 21.25 -4.22
C LEU A 122 -15.26 21.80 -3.83
N SER A 123 -15.98 21.17 -2.91
CA SER A 123 -17.27 21.65 -2.41
C SER A 123 -17.14 23.02 -1.72
N LYS A 124 -16.05 23.22 -0.97
CA LYS A 124 -15.76 24.55 -0.37
C LYS A 124 -15.49 25.63 -1.41
N MET A 125 -14.90 25.30 -2.56
CA MET A 125 -14.55 26.24 -3.63
C MET A 125 -15.68 26.47 -4.65
N LEU A 126 -16.50 25.45 -4.92
CA LEU A 126 -17.48 25.41 -6.02
C LEU A 126 -18.92 25.19 -5.55
N GLY A 127 -19.16 25.07 -4.24
CA GLY A 127 -20.45 24.71 -3.69
C GLY A 127 -20.84 23.26 -3.97
N GLU A 128 -22.13 22.96 -4.04
CA GLU A 128 -22.69 21.61 -4.27
C GLU A 128 -22.14 20.95 -5.54
N ALA A 129 -21.95 21.71 -6.62
CA ALA A 129 -21.39 21.18 -7.86
C ALA A 129 -20.00 20.55 -7.70
N GLY A 130 -19.22 20.99 -6.71
CA GLY A 130 -17.92 20.40 -6.40
C GLY A 130 -18.00 18.97 -5.87
N ALA A 131 -19.10 18.59 -5.24
CA ALA A 131 -19.34 17.23 -4.72
C ALA A 131 -19.62 16.22 -5.84
N ASP A 132 -20.14 16.67 -6.98
CA ASP A 132 -20.52 15.81 -8.12
C ASP A 132 -19.33 15.39 -8.98
N VAL A 133 -18.12 15.89 -8.70
CA VAL A 133 -16.89 15.44 -9.35
C VAL A 133 -16.62 13.99 -8.96
N TRP A 134 -16.34 13.14 -9.95
CA TRP A 134 -16.01 11.76 -9.65
C TRP A 134 -14.58 11.64 -9.10
N ALA A 135 -14.41 12.04 -7.83
CA ALA A 135 -13.17 11.85 -7.09
C ALA A 135 -13.20 10.51 -6.33
N SER A 136 -12.23 9.62 -6.60
CA SER A 136 -12.19 8.27 -6.02
C SER A 136 -10.78 7.66 -6.13
N THR A 137 -10.57 6.50 -5.48
CA THR A 137 -9.39 5.66 -5.75
C THR A 137 -9.59 4.85 -7.04
N PHE A 138 -8.51 4.24 -7.58
CA PHE A 138 -8.63 3.32 -8.72
C PHE A 138 -9.63 2.19 -8.43
N HIS A 139 -9.52 1.54 -7.27
CA HIS A 139 -10.40 0.45 -6.88
C HIS A 139 -11.87 0.89 -6.77
N SER A 140 -12.11 2.04 -6.12
CA SER A 140 -13.48 2.59 -6.01
C SER A 140 -14.08 2.92 -7.37
N ALA A 141 -13.29 3.45 -8.30
CA ALA A 141 -13.73 3.70 -9.67
C ALA A 141 -14.07 2.38 -10.39
N CYS A 142 -13.21 1.36 -10.28
CA CYS A 142 -13.43 0.03 -10.84
C CYS A 142 -14.69 -0.62 -10.27
N VAL A 143 -14.89 -0.59 -8.95
CA VAL A 143 -16.11 -1.13 -8.32
C VAL A 143 -17.35 -0.50 -8.92
N ARG A 144 -17.41 0.83 -9.08
CA ARG A 144 -18.58 1.51 -9.67
C ARG A 144 -18.81 1.11 -11.14
N ILE A 145 -17.73 0.97 -11.92
CA ILE A 145 -17.81 0.49 -13.32
C ILE A 145 -18.34 -0.94 -13.35
N LEU A 146 -17.76 -1.84 -12.55
CA LEU A 146 -18.15 -3.25 -12.51
C LEU A 146 -19.56 -3.45 -11.94
N ARG A 147 -19.99 -2.67 -10.92
CA ARG A 147 -21.37 -2.74 -10.41
C ARG A 147 -22.40 -2.48 -11.51
N ARG A 148 -22.07 -1.69 -12.51
CA ARG A 148 -22.94 -1.41 -13.64
C ARG A 148 -22.86 -2.48 -14.74
N ASP A 149 -21.67 -2.93 -15.09
CA ASP A 149 -21.44 -3.66 -16.35
C ASP A 149 -20.78 -5.05 -16.15
N ALA A 150 -20.69 -5.59 -14.90
CA ALA A 150 -20.04 -6.88 -14.61
C ALA A 150 -20.78 -8.08 -15.23
N ASP A 151 -22.06 -7.94 -15.55
CA ASP A 151 -22.87 -8.96 -16.23
C ASP A 151 -22.28 -9.35 -17.59
N ARG A 152 -21.60 -8.42 -18.27
CA ARG A 152 -20.87 -8.68 -19.51
C ARG A 152 -19.71 -9.66 -19.33
N LEU A 153 -19.21 -9.83 -18.12
CA LEU A 153 -18.16 -10.78 -17.75
C LEU A 153 -18.70 -12.04 -17.05
N GLY A 154 -20.04 -12.13 -16.86
CA GLY A 154 -20.69 -13.23 -16.18
C GLY A 154 -20.77 -13.11 -14.66
N PHE A 155 -20.40 -11.97 -14.08
CA PHE A 155 -20.62 -11.68 -12.67
C PHE A 155 -21.97 -11.01 -12.44
N THR A 156 -22.50 -11.14 -11.23
CA THR A 156 -23.65 -10.34 -10.79
C THR A 156 -23.20 -8.95 -10.35
N SER A 157 -24.08 -7.97 -10.36
CA SER A 157 -23.80 -6.64 -9.82
C SER A 157 -23.54 -6.64 -8.31
N SER A 158 -23.94 -7.70 -7.60
CA SER A 158 -23.77 -7.89 -6.15
C SER A 158 -22.52 -8.71 -5.78
N PHE A 159 -21.51 -8.79 -6.66
CA PHE A 159 -20.28 -9.51 -6.35
C PHE A 159 -19.65 -9.06 -5.01
N THR A 160 -19.02 -9.99 -4.29
CA THR A 160 -18.31 -9.70 -3.05
C THR A 160 -16.83 -9.36 -3.31
N ILE A 161 -16.22 -8.59 -2.40
CA ILE A 161 -14.81 -8.24 -2.49
C ILE A 161 -14.06 -9.02 -1.41
N TYR A 162 -13.12 -9.87 -1.82
CA TYR A 162 -12.26 -10.64 -0.93
C TYR A 162 -11.09 -9.81 -0.43
N ASP A 163 -10.87 -9.83 0.88
CA ASP A 163 -9.66 -9.29 1.48
C ASP A 163 -8.48 -10.29 1.40
N SER A 164 -7.31 -9.86 1.90
CA SER A 164 -6.12 -10.71 1.91
C SER A 164 -6.29 -11.98 2.77
N SER A 165 -7.15 -11.97 3.81
CA SER A 165 -7.39 -13.14 4.64
C SER A 165 -8.35 -14.12 3.98
N ASP A 166 -9.35 -13.61 3.26
CA ASP A 166 -10.28 -14.42 2.46
C ASP A 166 -9.52 -15.14 1.35
N SER A 167 -8.70 -14.38 0.59
CA SER A 167 -7.85 -14.92 -0.47
C SER A 167 -6.88 -16.00 0.03
N GLN A 168 -6.22 -15.76 1.19
CA GLN A 168 -5.35 -16.79 1.81
C GLN A 168 -6.13 -18.03 2.23
N SER A 169 -7.35 -17.86 2.75
CA SER A 169 -8.21 -18.98 3.14
C SER A 169 -8.63 -19.82 1.95
N LEU A 170 -9.00 -19.15 0.85
CA LEU A 170 -9.33 -19.84 -0.42
C LEU A 170 -8.13 -20.65 -0.94
N ILE A 171 -6.92 -20.07 -0.96
CA ILE A 171 -5.71 -20.79 -1.35
C ILE A 171 -5.44 -22.01 -0.44
N LYS A 172 -5.63 -21.88 0.87
CA LYS A 172 -5.46 -23.01 1.80
C LYS A 172 -6.43 -24.15 1.53
N HIS A 173 -7.69 -23.84 1.16
CA HIS A 173 -8.66 -24.86 0.75
C HIS A 173 -8.20 -25.55 -0.54
N ILE A 174 -7.74 -24.81 -1.56
CA ILE A 174 -7.23 -25.38 -2.80
C ILE A 174 -6.02 -26.29 -2.55
N LEU A 175 -5.07 -25.86 -1.71
CA LEU A 175 -3.89 -26.68 -1.37
C LEU A 175 -4.28 -27.99 -0.69
N ARG A 176 -5.28 -27.97 0.19
CA ARG A 176 -5.82 -29.18 0.84
C ARG A 176 -6.43 -30.13 -0.19
N ASP A 177 -7.26 -29.62 -1.09
CA ASP A 177 -7.93 -30.43 -2.11
C ASP A 177 -6.98 -31.00 -3.15
N PHE A 178 -5.84 -30.32 -3.39
CA PHE A 178 -4.78 -30.78 -4.28
C PHE A 178 -3.74 -31.66 -3.56
N ASP A 179 -3.93 -31.96 -2.28
CA ASP A 179 -3.00 -32.69 -1.41
C ASP A 179 -1.56 -32.09 -1.43
N LEU A 180 -1.49 -30.74 -1.35
CA LEU A 180 -0.24 -29.99 -1.38
C LEU A 180 0.14 -29.44 -0.01
N ASP A 181 1.43 -29.58 0.35
CA ASP A 181 2.00 -29.05 1.59
C ASP A 181 2.10 -27.50 1.53
N ASP A 182 1.47 -26.81 2.48
CA ASP A 182 1.49 -25.36 2.63
C ASP A 182 2.88 -24.78 2.95
N LYS A 183 3.80 -25.58 3.48
CA LYS A 183 5.21 -25.19 3.67
C LYS A 183 5.97 -25.16 2.35
N LYS A 184 5.63 -26.06 1.42
CA LYS A 184 6.23 -26.13 0.09
C LYS A 184 5.62 -25.08 -0.85
N TYR A 185 4.32 -24.80 -0.68
CA TYR A 185 3.52 -23.81 -1.42
C TYR A 185 2.89 -22.80 -0.46
N PRO A 186 3.66 -21.86 0.13
CA PRO A 186 3.12 -20.91 1.09
C PRO A 186 2.00 -20.05 0.46
N PRO A 187 0.81 -19.95 1.07
CA PRO A 187 -0.33 -19.22 0.52
C PRO A 187 0.00 -17.77 0.11
N ARG A 188 0.81 -17.07 0.93
CA ARG A 188 1.22 -15.70 0.61
C ARG A 188 2.11 -15.62 -0.63
N MET A 189 2.97 -16.60 -0.85
CA MET A 189 3.81 -16.66 -2.06
C MET A 189 2.94 -16.91 -3.30
N LEU A 190 1.98 -17.84 -3.21
CA LEU A 190 1.05 -18.12 -4.31
C LEU A 190 0.22 -16.90 -4.67
N LEU A 191 -0.35 -16.21 -3.70
CA LEU A 191 -1.09 -14.96 -3.94
C LEU A 191 -0.21 -13.88 -4.56
N SER A 192 1.04 -13.75 -4.14
CA SER A 192 1.99 -12.81 -4.75
C SER A 192 2.29 -13.13 -6.22
N GLU A 193 2.39 -14.42 -6.58
CA GLU A 193 2.57 -14.84 -7.99
C GLU A 193 1.28 -14.60 -8.81
N ILE A 194 0.11 -14.86 -8.24
CA ILE A 194 -1.20 -14.59 -8.88
C ILE A 194 -1.38 -13.08 -9.09
N SER A 195 -1.11 -12.26 -8.08
CA SER A 195 -1.16 -10.80 -8.14
C SER A 195 -0.28 -10.27 -9.27
N ARG A 196 0.99 -10.76 -9.34
CA ARG A 196 1.91 -10.37 -10.41
C ARG A 196 1.38 -10.76 -11.79
N ALA A 197 0.79 -11.96 -11.93
CA ALA A 197 0.21 -12.39 -13.20
C ALA A 197 -0.96 -11.48 -13.61
N LYS A 198 -1.83 -11.10 -12.67
CA LYS A 198 -2.92 -10.15 -12.91
C LYS A 198 -2.38 -8.76 -13.30
N ASP A 199 -1.36 -8.25 -12.60
CA ASP A 199 -0.70 -6.97 -12.93
C ASP A 199 -0.11 -6.94 -14.35
N GLU A 200 0.33 -8.10 -14.86
CA GLU A 200 0.78 -8.26 -16.25
C GLU A 200 -0.39 -8.46 -17.24
N CYS A 201 -1.63 -8.39 -16.79
CA CYS A 201 -2.84 -8.71 -17.57
C CYS A 201 -2.80 -10.15 -18.14
N CYS A 202 -2.20 -11.09 -17.41
CA CYS A 202 -2.01 -12.49 -17.80
C CYS A 202 -3.13 -13.36 -17.22
N SER A 203 -3.98 -13.92 -18.10
CA SER A 203 -5.03 -14.84 -17.67
C SER A 203 -4.47 -16.15 -17.10
N PRO A 204 -5.25 -16.93 -16.31
CA PRO A 204 -4.83 -18.25 -15.85
C PRO A 204 -4.37 -19.17 -16.98
N GLU A 205 -5.05 -19.16 -18.13
CA GLU A 205 -4.74 -19.97 -19.31
C GLU A 205 -3.41 -19.53 -19.96
N GLN A 206 -3.19 -18.22 -20.06
CA GLN A 206 -1.95 -17.66 -20.58
C GLN A 206 -0.77 -17.94 -19.64
N TYR A 207 -0.99 -17.84 -18.33
CA TYR A 207 0.02 -18.18 -17.33
C TYR A 207 0.36 -19.67 -17.39
N TYR A 208 -0.64 -20.56 -17.52
CA TYR A 208 -0.42 -22.01 -17.70
C TYR A 208 0.37 -22.32 -18.96
N ALA A 209 0.04 -21.71 -20.07
CA ALA A 209 0.77 -21.89 -21.33
C ALA A 209 2.24 -21.46 -21.20
N ARG A 210 2.51 -20.31 -20.57
CA ARG A 210 3.87 -19.83 -20.28
C ARG A 210 4.62 -20.79 -19.34
N ALA A 211 3.99 -21.23 -18.24
CA ALA A 211 4.57 -22.16 -17.31
C ALA A 211 4.95 -23.49 -17.97
N LYS A 212 4.07 -24.03 -18.79
CA LYS A 212 4.32 -25.27 -19.54
C LYS A 212 5.48 -25.14 -20.53
N ALA A 213 5.62 -23.98 -21.18
CA ALA A 213 6.73 -23.72 -22.10
C ALA A 213 8.11 -23.68 -21.40
N THR A 214 8.17 -23.37 -20.11
CA THR A 214 9.44 -23.39 -19.35
C THR A 214 9.87 -24.79 -18.92
N GLY A 215 8.98 -25.78 -18.93
CA GLY A 215 9.23 -27.13 -18.42
C GLY A 215 9.36 -27.22 -16.88
N ASP A 216 9.11 -26.13 -16.16
CA ASP A 216 9.20 -26.10 -14.69
C ASP A 216 7.90 -26.63 -14.05
N ALA A 217 7.97 -27.84 -13.51
CA ALA A 217 6.83 -28.52 -12.88
C ALA A 217 6.22 -27.71 -11.71
N ARG A 218 7.04 -26.94 -10.99
CA ARG A 218 6.57 -26.09 -9.91
C ARG A 218 5.72 -24.92 -10.44
N ARG A 219 6.17 -24.27 -11.52
CA ARG A 219 5.41 -23.20 -12.18
C ARG A 219 4.11 -23.70 -12.79
N VAL A 220 4.13 -24.90 -13.39
CA VAL A 220 2.90 -25.54 -13.89
C VAL A 220 1.91 -25.77 -12.74
N LYS A 221 2.39 -26.25 -11.57
CA LYS A 221 1.53 -26.44 -10.40
C LYS A 221 0.96 -25.11 -9.89
N ILE A 222 1.75 -24.04 -9.86
CA ILE A 222 1.25 -22.69 -9.52
C ILE A 222 0.18 -22.22 -10.51
N ALA A 223 0.35 -22.52 -11.80
CA ALA A 223 -0.65 -22.21 -12.82
C ALA A 223 -1.99 -22.94 -12.61
N GLU A 224 -1.93 -24.23 -12.22
CA GLU A 224 -3.12 -25.00 -11.87
C GLU A 224 -3.85 -24.40 -10.64
N ILE A 225 -3.07 -23.99 -9.63
CA ILE A 225 -3.62 -23.32 -8.43
C ILE A 225 -4.25 -21.96 -8.82
N TYR A 226 -3.62 -21.18 -9.69
CA TYR A 226 -4.16 -19.90 -10.16
C TYR A 226 -5.49 -20.12 -10.92
N ALA A 227 -5.56 -21.11 -11.80
CA ALA A 227 -6.78 -21.44 -12.52
C ALA A 227 -7.92 -21.83 -11.57
N GLU A 228 -7.63 -22.67 -10.58
CA GLU A 228 -8.60 -23.11 -9.59
C GLU A 228 -9.02 -21.98 -8.64
N TYR A 229 -8.08 -21.10 -8.25
CA TYR A 229 -8.38 -19.90 -7.47
C TYR A 229 -9.38 -18.98 -8.20
N SER A 230 -9.09 -18.67 -9.46
CA SER A 230 -9.97 -17.83 -10.29
C SER A 230 -11.34 -18.47 -10.51
N ARG A 231 -11.39 -19.79 -10.75
CA ARG A 231 -12.64 -20.53 -10.91
C ARG A 231 -13.52 -20.50 -9.65
N ARG A 232 -12.93 -20.71 -8.46
CA ARG A 232 -13.67 -20.70 -7.19
C ARG A 232 -14.11 -19.28 -6.81
N ALA A 233 -13.27 -18.28 -6.99
CA ALA A 233 -13.65 -16.89 -6.76
C ALA A 233 -14.82 -16.48 -7.67
N PHE A 234 -14.76 -16.84 -8.95
CA PHE A 234 -15.84 -16.60 -9.89
C PHE A 234 -17.14 -17.32 -9.48
N ALA A 235 -17.06 -18.60 -9.11
CA ALA A 235 -18.22 -19.37 -8.66
C ALA A 235 -18.86 -18.82 -7.37
N ALA A 236 -18.05 -18.21 -6.49
CA ALA A 236 -18.54 -17.53 -5.28
C ALA A 236 -19.05 -16.10 -5.57
N GLY A 237 -19.06 -15.65 -6.83
CA GLY A 237 -19.38 -14.27 -7.17
C GLY A 237 -18.45 -13.26 -6.49
N ALA A 238 -17.18 -13.62 -6.31
CA ALA A 238 -16.20 -12.83 -5.57
C ALA A 238 -15.06 -12.34 -6.46
N MET A 239 -14.52 -11.17 -6.13
CA MET A 239 -13.32 -10.56 -6.73
C MET A 239 -12.36 -10.15 -5.62
N ASP A 240 -11.06 -10.39 -5.77
CA ASP A 240 -10.06 -9.78 -4.91
C ASP A 240 -9.71 -8.35 -5.38
N PHE A 241 -8.82 -7.66 -4.66
CA PHE A 241 -8.42 -6.29 -5.02
C PHE A 241 -7.80 -6.19 -6.42
N ASP A 242 -6.98 -7.15 -6.80
CA ASP A 242 -6.34 -7.16 -8.12
C ASP A 242 -7.38 -7.44 -9.21
N ASP A 243 -8.37 -8.29 -8.94
CA ASP A 243 -9.47 -8.60 -9.84
C ASP A 243 -10.30 -7.36 -10.20
N LEU A 244 -10.50 -6.43 -9.27
CA LEU A 244 -11.28 -5.22 -9.53
C LEU A 244 -10.71 -4.42 -10.71
N ILE A 245 -9.39 -4.26 -10.75
CA ILE A 245 -8.73 -3.53 -11.83
C ILE A 245 -8.61 -4.43 -13.06
N TYR A 246 -8.19 -5.70 -12.87
CA TYR A 246 -8.03 -6.68 -13.95
C TYR A 246 -9.32 -6.87 -14.75
N TYR A 247 -10.44 -7.13 -14.09
CA TYR A 247 -11.73 -7.31 -14.77
C TYR A 247 -12.27 -6.01 -15.36
N THR A 248 -11.98 -4.84 -14.79
CA THR A 248 -12.34 -3.57 -15.41
C THR A 248 -11.59 -3.36 -16.71
N VAL A 249 -10.28 -3.60 -16.74
CA VAL A 249 -9.47 -3.53 -17.97
C VAL A 249 -9.96 -4.55 -19.00
N LYS A 250 -10.24 -5.78 -18.57
CA LYS A 250 -10.79 -6.84 -19.43
C LYS A 250 -12.15 -6.41 -20.01
N LEU A 251 -13.05 -5.92 -19.19
CA LEU A 251 -14.37 -5.42 -19.59
C LEU A 251 -14.28 -4.37 -20.71
N LEU A 252 -13.43 -3.36 -20.51
CA LEU A 252 -13.26 -2.27 -21.48
C LEU A 252 -12.57 -2.74 -22.77
N ASN A 253 -11.74 -3.78 -22.73
CA ASN A 253 -11.08 -4.32 -23.91
C ASN A 253 -11.99 -5.26 -24.72
N GLU A 254 -12.84 -6.03 -24.07
CA GLU A 254 -13.69 -7.05 -24.71
C GLU A 254 -15.07 -6.50 -25.13
N ASN A 255 -15.52 -5.35 -24.55
CA ASN A 255 -16.84 -4.77 -24.81
C ASN A 255 -16.73 -3.32 -25.26
N GLU A 256 -16.69 -3.12 -26.57
CA GLU A 256 -16.50 -1.80 -27.21
C GLU A 256 -17.60 -0.79 -26.84
N ASP A 257 -18.86 -1.23 -26.75
CA ASP A 257 -20.01 -0.38 -26.35
C ASP A 257 -19.86 0.17 -24.93
N VAL A 258 -19.38 -0.68 -24.00
CA VAL A 258 -19.10 -0.29 -22.61
C VAL A 258 -17.89 0.68 -22.58
N CYS A 259 -16.84 0.38 -23.31
CA CYS A 259 -15.66 1.23 -23.41
C CYS A 259 -16.04 2.64 -23.91
N GLN A 260 -16.76 2.72 -25.03
CA GLN A 260 -17.20 4.00 -25.61
C GLN A 260 -18.13 4.79 -24.68
N TYR A 261 -18.98 4.11 -23.90
CA TYR A 261 -19.83 4.77 -22.91
C TYR A 261 -18.97 5.49 -21.86
N TRP A 262 -17.99 4.81 -21.28
CA TRP A 262 -17.14 5.39 -20.24
C TRP A 262 -16.17 6.44 -20.78
N GLN A 263 -15.64 6.26 -22.01
CA GLN A 263 -14.84 7.25 -22.71
C GLN A 263 -15.63 8.53 -23.00
N LYS A 264 -16.90 8.44 -23.43
CA LYS A 264 -17.76 9.62 -23.63
C LYS A 264 -18.11 10.31 -22.32
N ARG A 265 -18.27 9.55 -21.26
CA ARG A 265 -18.60 10.06 -19.92
C ARG A 265 -17.45 10.91 -19.37
N PHE A 266 -16.22 10.43 -19.41
CA PHE A 266 -15.08 11.11 -18.81
C PHE A 266 -14.33 11.96 -19.86
N LYS A 267 -14.68 13.28 -19.89
CA LYS A 267 -13.98 14.23 -20.80
C LYS A 267 -12.57 14.54 -20.30
N TYR A 268 -12.36 14.56 -18.97
CA TYR A 268 -11.05 14.82 -18.34
C TYR A 268 -10.73 13.76 -17.28
N ILE A 269 -9.52 13.25 -17.36
CA ILE A 269 -8.98 12.27 -16.40
C ILE A 269 -7.79 12.90 -15.71
N LEU A 270 -7.84 12.99 -14.38
CA LEU A 270 -6.77 13.54 -13.55
C LEU A 270 -6.33 12.46 -12.56
N ILE A 271 -5.02 12.22 -12.45
CA ILE A 271 -4.47 11.16 -11.58
C ILE A 271 -3.40 11.78 -10.70
N ASP A 272 -3.60 11.71 -9.38
CA ASP A 272 -2.59 12.09 -8.38
C ASP A 272 -1.67 10.91 -8.05
N GLU A 273 -0.47 11.19 -7.54
CA GLU A 273 0.55 10.21 -7.16
C GLU A 273 0.85 9.18 -8.26
N TYR A 274 0.91 9.62 -9.52
CA TYR A 274 1.00 8.75 -10.71
C TYR A 274 2.23 7.81 -10.70
N GLN A 275 3.32 8.17 -10.00
CA GLN A 275 4.51 7.35 -9.83
C GLN A 275 4.28 6.06 -9.04
N ASP A 276 3.13 5.92 -8.37
CA ASP A 276 2.76 4.73 -7.59
C ASP A 276 1.82 3.79 -8.35
N THR A 277 1.50 4.10 -9.60
CA THR A 277 0.63 3.28 -10.44
C THR A 277 1.34 2.01 -10.92
N ASN A 278 0.59 0.89 -10.94
CA ASN A 278 1.01 -0.34 -11.59
C ASN A 278 0.59 -0.36 -13.09
N LYS A 279 0.98 -1.40 -13.81
CA LYS A 279 0.69 -1.54 -15.24
C LYS A 279 -0.80 -1.59 -15.57
N LEU A 280 -1.61 -2.29 -14.76
CA LEU A 280 -3.07 -2.36 -14.98
C LEU A 280 -3.74 -1.00 -14.78
N GLN A 281 -3.33 -0.25 -13.75
CA GLN A 281 -3.84 1.11 -13.49
C GLN A 281 -3.49 2.05 -14.63
N TYR A 282 -2.26 1.95 -15.15
CA TYR A 282 -1.85 2.66 -16.36
C TYR A 282 -2.74 2.30 -17.55
N MET A 283 -2.94 0.99 -17.83
CA MET A 283 -3.78 0.53 -18.94
C MET A 283 -5.22 1.03 -18.83
N LEU A 284 -5.80 0.99 -17.62
CA LEU A 284 -7.13 1.52 -17.34
C LEU A 284 -7.23 3.01 -17.65
N ALA A 285 -6.30 3.80 -17.11
CA ALA A 285 -6.27 5.25 -17.31
C ALA A 285 -6.10 5.61 -18.79
N SER A 286 -5.16 4.96 -19.48
CA SER A 286 -4.91 5.17 -20.92
C SER A 286 -6.14 4.80 -21.75
N LYS A 287 -6.77 3.66 -21.45
CA LYS A 287 -7.96 3.20 -22.18
C LYS A 287 -9.14 4.18 -22.05
N LEU A 288 -9.38 4.69 -20.84
CA LEU A 288 -10.42 5.69 -20.62
C LEU A 288 -10.09 7.05 -21.31
N ALA A 289 -8.80 7.43 -21.31
CA ALA A 289 -8.36 8.69 -21.91
C ALA A 289 -8.41 8.72 -23.45
N GLU A 290 -8.39 7.57 -24.13
CA GLU A 290 -8.45 7.48 -25.59
C GLU A 290 -9.62 8.24 -26.21
N GLY A 291 -10.75 8.39 -25.48
CA GLY A 291 -11.96 9.05 -25.99
C GLY A 291 -11.79 10.54 -26.29
N TRP A 292 -11.02 11.26 -25.47
CA TRP A 292 -10.86 12.72 -25.56
C TRP A 292 -9.39 13.16 -25.60
N GLY A 293 -8.46 12.33 -25.23
CA GLY A 293 -7.03 12.67 -25.13
C GLY A 293 -6.68 13.59 -23.95
N ASN A 294 -7.63 13.91 -23.07
CA ASN A 294 -7.46 14.85 -21.96
C ASN A 294 -7.07 14.11 -20.67
N ILE A 295 -5.78 13.80 -20.55
CA ILE A 295 -5.22 13.15 -19.35
C ILE A 295 -4.20 14.06 -18.66
N CYS A 296 -4.38 14.29 -17.37
CA CYS A 296 -3.47 15.05 -16.53
C CYS A 296 -2.94 14.14 -15.41
N VAL A 297 -1.65 13.87 -15.40
CA VAL A 297 -1.02 13.10 -14.35
C VAL A 297 -0.13 13.99 -13.49
N VAL A 298 -0.26 13.84 -12.17
CA VAL A 298 0.53 14.57 -11.19
C VAL A 298 1.34 13.56 -10.40
N GLY A 299 2.63 13.78 -10.27
CA GLY A 299 3.46 12.82 -9.54
C GLY A 299 4.84 13.35 -9.19
N ASP A 300 5.51 12.59 -8.36
CA ASP A 300 6.88 12.82 -7.91
C ASP A 300 7.68 11.51 -8.06
N ASP A 301 8.47 11.40 -9.14
CA ASP A 301 9.33 10.25 -9.39
C ASP A 301 10.30 9.97 -8.23
N ASP A 302 10.69 10.99 -7.45
CA ASP A 302 11.51 10.84 -6.25
C ASP A 302 10.73 10.28 -5.03
N GLN A 303 9.40 10.12 -5.13
CA GLN A 303 8.54 9.52 -4.11
C GLN A 303 7.93 8.17 -4.51
N SER A 304 8.43 7.51 -5.57
CA SER A 304 8.01 6.15 -5.95
C SER A 304 8.62 5.14 -4.98
N ILE A 305 7.80 4.63 -4.05
CA ILE A 305 8.21 3.74 -2.95
C ILE A 305 7.31 2.51 -2.78
N TYR A 306 6.48 2.17 -3.78
CA TYR A 306 5.54 1.05 -3.73
C TYR A 306 5.81 -0.03 -4.80
N LYS A 307 7.06 -0.20 -5.24
CA LYS A 307 7.49 -1.27 -6.15
C LYS A 307 7.11 -2.67 -5.62
N PHE A 308 7.20 -2.86 -4.30
CA PHE A 308 6.79 -4.11 -3.63
C PHE A 308 5.27 -4.40 -3.72
N ARG A 309 4.45 -3.42 -4.14
CA ARG A 309 3.01 -3.53 -4.45
C ARG A 309 2.74 -3.49 -5.96
N GLY A 310 3.74 -3.72 -6.79
CA GLY A 310 3.60 -3.72 -8.25
C GLY A 310 3.69 -2.35 -8.92
N ALA A 311 3.93 -1.26 -8.16
CA ALA A 311 4.11 0.07 -8.76
C ALA A 311 5.34 0.08 -9.69
N THR A 312 5.21 0.78 -10.81
CA THR A 312 6.22 0.87 -11.85
C THR A 312 6.56 2.33 -12.12
N ILE A 313 7.76 2.75 -11.72
CA ILE A 313 8.21 4.14 -11.92
C ILE A 313 8.29 4.51 -13.40
N GLU A 314 8.47 3.52 -14.27
CA GLU A 314 8.52 3.66 -15.72
C GLU A 314 7.27 4.37 -16.25
N ASN A 315 6.09 4.17 -15.64
CA ASN A 315 4.85 4.83 -16.06
C ASN A 315 4.98 6.37 -16.07
N ILE A 316 5.62 6.97 -15.07
CA ILE A 316 5.83 8.43 -15.03
C ILE A 316 7.06 8.84 -15.85
N LEU A 317 8.08 7.99 -15.95
CA LEU A 317 9.28 8.29 -16.71
C LEU A 317 9.04 8.25 -18.22
N SER A 318 8.22 7.31 -18.72
CA SER A 318 7.90 7.12 -20.14
C SER A 318 6.69 7.94 -20.63
N PHE A 319 5.97 8.61 -19.75
CA PHE A 319 4.71 9.32 -20.10
C PHE A 319 4.84 10.28 -21.29
N GLU A 320 5.97 11.00 -21.41
CA GLU A 320 6.23 11.91 -22.54
C GLU A 320 6.43 11.19 -23.87
N ASP A 321 6.96 9.97 -23.82
CA ASP A 321 7.22 9.16 -25.02
C ASP A 321 5.93 8.52 -25.55
N GLU A 322 5.02 8.18 -24.64
CA GLU A 322 3.74 7.54 -24.95
C GLU A 322 2.69 8.54 -25.44
N TYR A 323 2.63 9.72 -24.81
CA TYR A 323 1.71 10.78 -25.19
C TYR A 323 2.42 11.86 -26.02
N LYS A 324 2.50 11.66 -27.33
CA LYS A 324 3.14 12.62 -28.25
C LYS A 324 2.47 13.99 -28.15
N GLY A 325 3.27 15.02 -27.89
CA GLY A 325 2.75 16.37 -27.66
C GLY A 325 2.36 16.66 -26.22
N CYS A 326 2.65 15.76 -25.30
CA CYS A 326 2.50 15.97 -23.86
C CYS A 326 3.21 17.26 -23.42
N ARG A 327 2.52 18.05 -22.60
CA ARG A 327 3.12 19.21 -21.93
C ARG A 327 3.67 18.77 -20.58
N VAL A 328 4.91 19.18 -20.25
CA VAL A 328 5.54 18.89 -18.95
C VAL A 328 5.72 20.17 -18.17
N ILE A 329 5.22 20.19 -16.94
CA ILE A 329 5.34 21.33 -16.03
C ILE A 329 5.99 20.85 -14.73
N ARG A 330 7.07 21.52 -14.28
CA ARG A 330 7.78 21.20 -13.03
C ARG A 330 7.37 22.14 -11.92
N LEU A 331 7.01 21.57 -10.76
CA LEU A 331 6.72 22.30 -9.53
C LEU A 331 7.83 22.02 -8.52
N GLU A 332 8.76 22.94 -8.40
CA GLU A 332 9.98 22.79 -7.58
C GLU A 332 9.96 23.65 -6.31
N GLN A 333 9.12 24.69 -6.27
CA GLN A 333 8.97 25.54 -5.09
C GLN A 333 8.24 24.78 -3.97
N ASN A 334 8.94 24.55 -2.88
CA ASN A 334 8.40 23.88 -1.68
C ASN A 334 7.84 24.92 -0.70
N TYR A 335 6.70 24.58 -0.09
CA TYR A 335 5.97 25.41 0.89
C TYR A 335 5.89 24.73 2.27
N ARG A 336 6.47 23.55 2.42
CA ARG A 336 6.36 22.71 3.61
C ARG A 336 7.54 22.85 4.55
N SER A 337 8.74 22.65 4.01
CA SER A 337 9.96 22.40 4.78
C SER A 337 10.93 23.59 4.74
N THR A 338 11.77 23.69 5.75
CA THR A 338 12.87 24.67 5.81
C THR A 338 14.00 24.33 4.86
N GLY A 339 14.87 25.31 4.56
CA GLY A 339 15.95 25.19 3.57
C GLY A 339 16.96 24.08 3.88
N HIS A 340 17.37 23.89 5.14
CA HIS A 340 18.30 22.82 5.53
C HIS A 340 17.72 21.43 5.35
N ILE A 341 16.43 21.23 5.63
CA ILE A 341 15.72 19.96 5.40
C ILE A 341 15.69 19.65 3.88
N LEU A 342 15.37 20.66 3.06
CA LEU A 342 15.37 20.47 1.59
C LEU A 342 16.77 20.22 1.04
N GLY A 343 17.79 20.91 1.55
CA GLY A 343 19.18 20.67 1.17
C GLY A 343 19.62 19.23 1.45
N ALA A 344 19.26 18.70 2.63
CA ALA A 344 19.50 17.30 2.97
C ALA A 344 18.75 16.33 2.03
N ALA A 345 17.46 16.60 1.75
CA ALA A 345 16.66 15.77 0.87
C ALA A 345 17.19 15.75 -0.57
N ASN A 346 17.50 16.92 -1.13
CA ASN A 346 18.08 17.04 -2.47
C ASN A 346 19.44 16.34 -2.59
N ALA A 347 20.29 16.44 -1.55
CA ALA A 347 21.61 15.82 -1.55
C ALA A 347 21.51 14.29 -1.57
N VAL A 348 20.58 13.70 -0.79
CA VAL A 348 20.35 12.26 -0.79
C VAL A 348 19.82 11.80 -2.14
N ILE A 349 18.71 12.39 -2.63
CA ILE A 349 18.03 11.89 -3.82
C ILE A 349 18.82 12.10 -5.12
N LYS A 350 19.75 13.04 -5.15
CA LYS A 350 20.64 13.31 -6.29
C LYS A 350 21.48 12.10 -6.71
N ASN A 351 21.71 11.15 -5.79
CA ASN A 351 22.48 9.94 -6.05
C ASN A 351 21.69 8.86 -6.83
N ASN A 352 20.39 9.02 -7.05
CA ASN A 352 19.60 8.16 -7.93
C ASN A 352 19.79 8.56 -9.39
N LEU A 353 19.91 7.57 -10.28
CA LEU A 353 20.07 7.76 -11.72
C LEU A 353 18.73 7.77 -12.46
N GLY A 354 17.78 6.92 -12.04
CA GLY A 354 16.44 6.78 -12.64
C GLY A 354 15.48 7.88 -12.20
N ARG A 355 15.73 9.17 -12.62
CA ARG A 355 14.88 10.30 -12.24
C ARG A 355 14.78 11.36 -13.34
N LYS A 356 13.66 12.11 -13.36
CA LYS A 356 13.41 13.23 -14.30
C LYS A 356 14.18 14.53 -13.98
N GLY A 357 14.95 14.56 -12.90
CA GLY A 357 15.81 15.69 -12.51
C GLY A 357 15.03 16.94 -12.12
N LYS A 358 14.74 17.10 -10.84
CA LYS A 358 14.18 18.30 -10.22
C LYS A 358 14.93 18.63 -8.94
N GLU A 359 14.90 19.89 -8.51
CA GLU A 359 15.55 20.35 -7.30
C GLU A 359 14.57 21.21 -6.50
N LEU A 360 14.32 20.80 -5.25
CA LEU A 360 13.43 21.54 -4.37
C LEU A 360 14.12 22.78 -3.82
N TRP A 361 13.38 23.90 -3.86
CA TRP A 361 13.83 25.15 -3.25
C TRP A 361 12.68 25.83 -2.50
N THR A 362 13.00 26.68 -1.54
CA THR A 362 12.00 27.43 -0.78
C THR A 362 12.35 28.93 -0.70
N LYS A 363 11.31 29.74 -0.56
CA LYS A 363 11.44 31.16 -0.16
C LYS A 363 11.40 31.34 1.35
N GLY A 364 11.09 30.27 2.09
CA GLY A 364 11.06 30.28 3.56
C GLY A 364 12.45 30.31 4.17
N ASP A 365 12.47 30.28 5.50
CA ASP A 365 13.72 30.29 6.28
C ASP A 365 14.57 29.04 6.06
N MET A 366 15.89 29.16 6.26
CA MET A 366 16.79 27.99 6.26
C MET A 366 16.47 27.02 7.39
N GLY A 367 15.95 27.49 8.53
CA GLY A 367 15.58 26.68 9.68
C GLY A 367 16.78 26.10 10.44
N GLU A 368 16.47 25.20 11.39
CA GLU A 368 17.52 24.45 12.09
C GLU A 368 18.05 23.32 11.19
N LYS A 369 19.34 23.00 11.33
CA LYS A 369 19.93 21.84 10.62
C LYS A 369 19.34 20.55 11.13
N PRO A 370 19.04 19.55 10.26
CA PRO A 370 18.84 18.18 10.67
C PRO A 370 19.90 17.70 11.65
N GLU A 371 19.47 17.03 12.71
CA GLU A 371 20.38 16.57 13.79
C GLU A 371 20.60 15.06 13.69
N LEU A 372 21.85 14.59 13.63
CA LEU A 372 22.18 13.18 13.76
C LEU A 372 22.61 12.87 15.21
N TYR A 373 21.92 11.91 15.85
CA TYR A 373 22.30 11.35 17.13
C TYR A 373 22.81 9.92 16.99
N VAL A 374 24.04 9.67 17.45
CA VAL A 374 24.64 8.32 17.45
C VAL A 374 24.48 7.73 18.86
N ALA A 375 23.48 6.87 19.03
CA ALA A 375 23.18 6.18 20.28
C ALA A 375 24.13 5.00 20.55
N ASP A 376 24.33 4.63 21.82
CA ASP A 376 25.09 3.44 22.17
C ASP A 376 24.34 2.14 21.81
N ASN A 377 23.02 2.15 22.02
CA ASN A 377 22.12 1.05 21.70
C ASN A 377 20.69 1.55 21.47
N GLU A 378 19.74 0.65 21.17
CA GLU A 378 18.34 0.95 20.93
C GLU A 378 17.61 1.58 22.12
N HIS A 379 18.03 1.29 23.35
CA HIS A 379 17.45 1.91 24.55
C HIS A 379 17.91 3.36 24.71
N ASP A 380 19.16 3.65 24.35
CA ASP A 380 19.69 5.01 24.36
C ASP A 380 19.06 5.85 23.26
N GLU A 381 18.86 5.28 22.07
CA GLU A 381 18.08 5.90 20.99
C GLU A 381 16.66 6.26 21.44
N ALA A 382 15.95 5.31 22.06
CA ALA A 382 14.60 5.55 22.55
C ALA A 382 14.53 6.63 23.64
N ARG A 383 15.53 6.70 24.55
CA ARG A 383 15.66 7.76 25.54
C ARG A 383 15.91 9.12 24.90
N PHE A 384 16.76 9.17 23.88
CA PHE A 384 17.01 10.40 23.12
C PHE A 384 15.71 10.91 22.50
N VAL A 385 14.97 10.07 21.78
CA VAL A 385 13.69 10.45 21.17
C VAL A 385 12.70 10.98 22.22
N ALA A 386 12.51 10.24 23.32
CA ALA A 386 11.61 10.67 24.39
C ALA A 386 12.03 12.00 25.02
N SER A 387 13.34 12.19 25.27
CA SER A 387 13.89 13.42 25.85
C SER A 387 13.70 14.62 24.91
N GLN A 388 13.91 14.46 23.62
CA GLN A 388 13.70 15.54 22.64
C GLN A 388 12.22 15.93 22.57
N ILE A 389 11.31 14.96 22.52
CA ILE A 389 9.86 15.22 22.49
C ILE A 389 9.40 15.95 23.76
N LEU A 390 9.87 15.53 24.95
CA LEU A 390 9.59 16.22 26.21
C LEU A 390 10.15 17.65 26.19
N GLY A 391 11.37 17.85 25.66
CA GLY A 391 11.97 19.16 25.51
C GLY A 391 11.18 20.08 24.55
N LEU A 392 10.62 19.53 23.47
CA LEU A 392 9.76 20.25 22.54
C LEU A 392 8.42 20.60 23.18
N TYR A 393 7.80 19.65 23.89
CA TYR A 393 6.56 19.88 24.64
C TYR A 393 6.74 20.97 25.68
N GLY A 394 7.84 20.95 26.44
CA GLY A 394 8.17 22.00 27.40
C GLY A 394 8.40 23.38 26.78
N LYS A 395 8.64 23.47 25.46
CA LYS A 395 8.74 24.71 24.69
C LYS A 395 7.42 25.09 24.01
N GLY A 396 6.32 24.39 24.29
CA GLY A 396 4.97 24.70 23.81
C GLY A 396 4.55 23.98 22.51
N ALA A 397 5.28 22.96 22.05
CA ALA A 397 4.81 22.09 20.98
C ALA A 397 3.74 21.11 21.52
N SER A 398 2.74 20.76 20.71
CA SER A 398 1.78 19.71 21.01
C SER A 398 2.41 18.33 20.84
N TRP A 399 1.83 17.30 21.46
CA TRP A 399 2.30 15.92 21.24
C TRP A 399 2.16 15.50 19.78
N GLY A 400 1.02 15.85 19.13
CA GLY A 400 0.73 15.57 17.73
C GLY A 400 1.63 16.27 16.72
N ASP A 401 2.42 17.28 17.17
CA ASP A 401 3.45 17.90 16.32
C ASP A 401 4.62 16.96 16.03
N ASN A 402 4.71 15.79 16.69
CA ASN A 402 5.87 14.91 16.65
C ASN A 402 5.51 13.57 16.00
N ALA A 403 6.32 13.14 15.03
CA ALA A 403 6.22 11.83 14.41
C ALA A 403 7.53 11.04 14.51
N VAL A 404 7.44 9.75 14.85
CA VAL A 404 8.57 8.82 14.87
C VAL A 404 8.42 7.83 13.73
N LEU A 405 9.37 7.87 12.80
CA LEU A 405 9.38 7.07 11.60
C LEU A 405 10.45 5.99 11.67
N TYR A 406 10.06 4.75 11.44
CA TYR A 406 10.95 3.60 11.42
C TYR A 406 10.78 2.77 10.14
N ARG A 407 11.81 1.97 9.80
CA ARG A 407 11.78 1.10 8.63
C ARG A 407 10.94 -0.17 8.86
N MET A 408 10.94 -0.69 10.08
CA MET A 408 10.27 -1.94 10.46
C MET A 408 9.52 -1.77 11.77
N ASN A 409 8.32 -2.35 11.88
CA ASN A 409 7.50 -2.29 13.10
C ASN A 409 8.21 -2.83 14.35
N ALA A 410 9.14 -3.78 14.20
CA ALA A 410 9.92 -4.29 15.33
C ALA A 410 10.75 -3.22 16.08
N GLN A 411 11.04 -2.08 15.46
CA GLN A 411 11.77 -0.98 16.07
C GLN A 411 10.91 -0.15 17.05
N SER A 412 9.57 -0.20 16.92
CA SER A 412 8.66 0.60 17.76
C SER A 412 8.72 0.21 19.23
N HIS A 413 8.97 -1.06 19.55
CA HIS A 413 8.83 -1.60 20.90
C HIS A 413 9.65 -0.87 21.97
N GLN A 414 10.91 -0.53 21.68
CA GLN A 414 11.78 0.17 22.64
C GLN A 414 11.35 1.63 22.84
N ILE A 415 10.88 2.26 21.77
CA ILE A 415 10.36 3.64 21.81
C ILE A 415 9.06 3.68 22.61
N GLU A 416 8.17 2.71 22.41
CA GLU A 416 6.95 2.55 23.19
C GLU A 416 7.23 2.43 24.70
N GLN A 417 8.22 1.60 25.07
CA GLN A 417 8.63 1.45 26.45
C GLN A 417 9.16 2.77 27.03
N ALA A 418 9.95 3.52 26.26
CA ALA A 418 10.45 4.82 26.67
C ALA A 418 9.29 5.82 26.86
N PHE A 419 8.31 5.84 25.94
CA PHE A 419 7.14 6.71 26.04
C PHE A 419 6.27 6.37 27.25
N LYS A 420 5.97 5.09 27.48
CA LYS A 420 5.23 4.64 28.68
C LYS A 420 5.90 5.06 29.98
N ARG A 421 7.24 4.91 30.08
CA ARG A 421 8.01 5.31 31.28
C ARG A 421 7.98 6.81 31.54
N ASN A 422 7.88 7.62 30.49
CA ASN A 422 7.90 9.08 30.56
C ASN A 422 6.50 9.72 30.50
N GLY A 423 5.42 8.91 30.45
CA GLY A 423 4.05 9.43 30.36
C GLY A 423 3.73 10.17 29.06
N ILE A 424 4.44 9.86 27.97
CA ILE A 424 4.21 10.46 26.65
C ILE A 424 3.06 9.73 25.96
N PRO A 425 1.95 10.40 25.61
CA PRO A 425 0.87 9.78 24.87
C PRO A 425 1.30 9.51 23.42
N TYR A 426 1.00 8.32 22.91
CA TYR A 426 1.37 7.93 21.56
C TYR A 426 0.32 7.03 20.89
N LYS A 427 0.33 7.02 19.56
CA LYS A 427 -0.47 6.12 18.71
C LYS A 427 0.42 5.48 17.65
N ILE A 428 0.27 4.16 17.43
CA ILE A 428 1.00 3.44 16.38
C ILE A 428 0.06 3.25 15.20
N PHE A 429 0.55 3.62 14.01
CA PHE A 429 -0.11 3.32 12.74
C PHE A 429 0.39 1.99 12.16
N GLY A 430 -0.55 1.21 11.57
CA GLY A 430 -0.25 -0.12 11.03
C GLY A 430 -0.34 -1.24 12.07
N GLY A 431 -1.11 -1.01 13.17
CA GLY A 431 -1.63 -2.07 14.04
C GLY A 431 -2.79 -2.82 13.38
N THR A 432 -3.40 -3.80 14.08
CA THR A 432 -4.61 -4.48 13.59
C THR A 432 -5.74 -3.46 13.44
N GLY A 433 -6.17 -3.20 12.21
CA GLY A 433 -7.24 -2.26 11.88
C GLY A 433 -8.58 -2.64 12.55
N PHE A 434 -9.50 -1.68 12.66
CA PHE A 434 -10.83 -1.93 13.22
C PHE A 434 -11.55 -3.05 12.47
N PHE A 435 -11.54 -2.99 11.13
CA PHE A 435 -12.19 -3.98 10.27
C PHE A 435 -11.45 -5.33 10.21
N ASP A 436 -10.21 -5.40 10.70
CA ASP A 436 -9.44 -6.64 10.79
C ASP A 436 -9.71 -7.48 12.05
N ARG A 437 -10.40 -6.90 13.04
CA ARG A 437 -10.75 -7.58 14.28
C ARG A 437 -11.67 -8.75 14.03
N ALA A 438 -11.46 -9.85 14.76
CA ALA A 438 -12.15 -11.11 14.50
C ALA A 438 -13.67 -11.00 14.56
N GLU A 439 -14.21 -10.32 15.59
CA GLU A 439 -15.64 -10.08 15.79
C GLU A 439 -16.25 -9.19 14.69
N ILE A 440 -15.48 -8.21 14.17
CA ILE A 440 -15.92 -7.35 13.08
C ILE A 440 -15.92 -8.12 11.77
N LYS A 441 -14.88 -8.93 11.48
CA LYS A 441 -14.89 -9.82 10.32
C LYS A 441 -16.01 -10.84 10.35
N ASP A 442 -16.42 -11.32 11.54
CA ASP A 442 -17.56 -12.20 11.66
C ASP A 442 -18.87 -11.48 11.31
N MET A 443 -19.07 -10.27 11.81
CA MET A 443 -20.25 -9.45 11.48
C MET A 443 -20.29 -9.07 9.99
N LEU A 444 -19.15 -8.69 9.42
CA LEU A 444 -19.03 -8.42 7.98
C LEU A 444 -19.30 -9.68 7.13
N ALA A 445 -18.84 -10.86 7.58
CA ALA A 445 -19.11 -12.12 6.89
C ALA A 445 -20.62 -12.45 6.89
N TYR A 446 -21.34 -12.16 7.97
CA TYR A 446 -22.79 -12.26 7.97
C TYR A 446 -23.46 -11.33 6.95
N LEU A 447 -23.07 -10.06 6.95
CA LEU A 447 -23.59 -9.07 6.00
C LEU A 447 -23.28 -9.48 4.54
N CYS A 448 -22.10 -10.03 4.29
CA CYS A 448 -21.73 -10.52 2.95
C CYS A 448 -22.57 -11.72 2.52
N VAL A 449 -22.86 -12.68 3.42
CA VAL A 449 -23.72 -13.84 3.11
C VAL A 449 -25.17 -13.39 2.87
N ILE A 450 -25.63 -12.34 3.55
CA ILE A 450 -26.95 -11.76 3.29
C ILE A 450 -26.97 -11.09 1.91
N ALA A 451 -25.91 -10.41 1.50
CA ALA A 451 -25.78 -9.80 0.18
C ALA A 451 -25.58 -10.83 -0.93
N SER A 452 -24.76 -11.86 -0.69
CA SER A 452 -24.42 -12.92 -1.63
C SER A 452 -24.38 -14.29 -0.92
N PRO A 453 -25.48 -15.08 -0.94
CA PRO A 453 -25.57 -16.37 -0.25
C PRO A 453 -24.63 -17.45 -0.80
N ASP A 454 -24.09 -17.26 -2.00
CA ASP A 454 -23.20 -18.23 -2.66
C ASP A 454 -21.73 -18.09 -2.23
N ASP A 455 -21.42 -17.19 -1.29
CA ASP A 455 -20.08 -17.07 -0.71
C ASP A 455 -19.84 -18.14 0.37
N ASP A 456 -19.48 -19.34 -0.07
CA ASP A 456 -19.23 -20.51 0.77
C ASP A 456 -18.12 -20.26 1.80
N LEU A 457 -17.13 -19.43 1.47
CA LEU A 457 -16.01 -19.12 2.36
C LEU A 457 -16.50 -18.36 3.60
N ARG A 458 -17.27 -17.31 3.39
CA ARG A 458 -17.83 -16.49 4.48
C ARG A 458 -18.93 -17.22 5.23
N LEU A 459 -19.75 -18.01 4.54
CA LEU A 459 -20.72 -18.89 5.15
C LEU A 459 -20.06 -19.90 6.11
N GLY A 460 -18.97 -20.54 5.68
CA GLY A 460 -18.18 -21.46 6.50
C GLY A 460 -17.62 -20.80 7.77
N ARG A 461 -17.31 -19.52 7.73
CA ARG A 461 -16.84 -18.73 8.88
C ARG A 461 -17.94 -18.53 9.93
N ILE A 462 -19.16 -18.26 9.53
CA ILE A 462 -20.26 -17.84 10.43
C ILE A 462 -21.22 -18.94 10.84
N ILE A 463 -21.29 -20.05 10.12
CA ILE A 463 -22.31 -21.10 10.31
C ILE A 463 -22.37 -21.62 11.75
N ASN A 464 -21.24 -21.65 12.45
CA ASN A 464 -21.14 -22.08 13.85
C ASN A 464 -20.52 -21.02 14.77
N ASN A 465 -20.60 -19.76 14.39
CA ASN A 465 -20.12 -18.61 15.17
C ASN A 465 -21.18 -17.51 15.21
N PRO A 466 -21.96 -17.36 16.32
CA PRO A 466 -21.90 -18.08 17.62
C PRO A 466 -22.09 -19.58 17.53
N PRO A 467 -21.65 -20.35 18.56
CA PRO A 467 -21.80 -21.81 18.56
C PRO A 467 -23.26 -22.27 18.43
N ARG A 468 -23.57 -23.03 17.37
CA ARG A 468 -24.90 -23.57 17.10
C ARG A 468 -24.96 -25.10 17.16
N GLY A 469 -23.83 -25.72 17.54
CA GLY A 469 -23.71 -27.16 17.58
C GLY A 469 -23.67 -27.82 16.18
N ILE A 470 -23.31 -27.05 15.15
CA ILE A 470 -23.04 -27.57 13.81
C ILE A 470 -21.55 -27.89 13.76
N GLY A 471 -21.21 -29.19 13.85
CA GLY A 471 -19.81 -29.64 13.90
C GLY A 471 -19.07 -29.43 12.56
N ALA A 472 -17.75 -29.25 12.61
CA ALA A 472 -16.92 -29.08 11.42
C ALA A 472 -17.11 -30.22 10.39
N LYS A 473 -17.19 -31.46 10.84
CA LYS A 473 -17.45 -32.60 9.97
C LYS A 473 -18.79 -32.51 9.21
N SER A 474 -19.84 -31.93 9.83
CA SER A 474 -21.13 -31.76 9.16
C SER A 474 -21.06 -30.65 8.10
N VAL A 475 -20.26 -29.61 8.35
CA VAL A 475 -19.98 -28.54 7.35
C VAL A 475 -19.17 -29.10 6.19
N GLU A 476 -18.14 -29.92 6.45
CA GLU A 476 -17.34 -30.59 5.43
C GLU A 476 -18.20 -31.54 4.57
N THR A 477 -19.10 -32.30 5.19
CA THR A 477 -20.05 -33.17 4.46
C THR A 477 -20.98 -32.34 3.58
N ALA A 478 -21.53 -31.22 4.10
CA ALA A 478 -22.40 -30.34 3.31
C ALA A 478 -21.62 -29.69 2.15
N ALA A 479 -20.37 -29.29 2.36
CA ALA A 479 -19.52 -28.73 1.31
C ALA A 479 -19.18 -29.78 0.24
N ALA A 480 -18.95 -31.06 0.61
CA ALA A 480 -18.74 -32.13 -0.36
C ALA A 480 -19.98 -32.35 -1.23
N ILE A 481 -21.18 -32.37 -0.60
CA ILE A 481 -22.47 -32.49 -1.31
C ILE A 481 -22.69 -31.31 -2.26
N ALA A 482 -22.35 -30.07 -1.82
CA ALA A 482 -22.43 -28.87 -2.64
C ALA A 482 -21.53 -28.97 -3.89
N HIS A 483 -20.31 -29.43 -3.69
CA HIS A 483 -19.35 -29.63 -4.79
C HIS A 483 -19.81 -30.72 -5.78
N GLU A 484 -20.31 -31.84 -5.29
CA GLU A 484 -20.85 -32.93 -6.13
C GLU A 484 -22.07 -32.51 -6.96
N ASN A 485 -22.90 -31.63 -6.39
CA ASN A 485 -24.12 -31.16 -7.04
C ASN A 485 -23.91 -29.83 -7.82
N ASN A 486 -22.69 -29.28 -7.88
CA ASN A 486 -22.41 -28.00 -8.49
C ASN A 486 -23.34 -26.86 -7.99
N CYS A 487 -23.53 -26.78 -6.69
CA CYS A 487 -24.35 -25.74 -6.04
C CYS A 487 -23.62 -25.15 -4.84
N SER A 488 -24.14 -24.03 -4.28
CA SER A 488 -23.55 -23.40 -3.11
C SER A 488 -23.80 -24.20 -1.83
N LEU A 489 -22.91 -24.04 -0.84
CA LEU A 489 -23.07 -24.60 0.50
C LEU A 489 -24.41 -24.14 1.11
N PHE A 490 -24.78 -22.87 0.90
CA PHE A 490 -26.07 -22.34 1.38
C PHE A 490 -27.28 -23.10 0.81
N SER A 491 -27.21 -23.44 -0.46
CA SER A 491 -28.29 -24.25 -1.12
C SER A 491 -28.46 -25.62 -0.49
N VAL A 492 -27.33 -26.25 -0.09
CA VAL A 492 -27.34 -27.56 0.60
C VAL A 492 -27.88 -27.44 2.02
N ILE A 493 -27.39 -26.49 2.82
CA ILE A 493 -27.85 -26.33 4.20
C ILE A 493 -29.29 -25.86 4.29
N SER A 494 -29.79 -25.13 3.29
CA SER A 494 -31.22 -24.72 3.20
C SER A 494 -32.17 -25.89 2.91
N LYS A 495 -31.62 -27.04 2.51
CA LYS A 495 -32.36 -28.29 2.21
C LYS A 495 -31.70 -29.48 2.89
N ALA A 496 -31.09 -29.26 4.06
CA ALA A 496 -30.26 -30.27 4.73
C ALA A 496 -31.02 -31.54 5.11
N ASP A 497 -32.34 -31.46 5.27
CA ASP A 497 -33.22 -32.57 5.54
C ASP A 497 -33.36 -33.55 4.35
N LEU A 498 -33.06 -33.13 3.13
CA LEU A 498 -33.09 -34.00 1.96
C LEU A 498 -31.82 -34.89 1.85
N TYR A 499 -30.78 -34.60 2.63
CA TYR A 499 -29.52 -35.33 2.57
C TYR A 499 -29.37 -36.27 3.80
N PRO A 500 -29.40 -37.59 3.61
CA PRO A 500 -29.28 -38.56 4.71
C PRO A 500 -28.00 -38.36 5.57
N ASP A 501 -26.90 -37.99 4.95
CA ASP A 501 -25.59 -37.79 5.61
C ASP A 501 -25.57 -36.57 6.55
N LEU A 502 -26.52 -35.63 6.36
CA LEU A 502 -26.69 -34.43 7.19
C LEU A 502 -27.79 -34.57 8.24
N SER A 503 -28.51 -35.70 8.30
CA SER A 503 -29.73 -35.92 9.13
C SER A 503 -29.57 -35.46 10.58
N ARG A 504 -28.41 -35.68 11.20
CA ARG A 504 -28.12 -35.29 12.59
C ARG A 504 -27.93 -33.76 12.76
N ALA A 505 -27.39 -33.08 11.76
CA ALA A 505 -27.13 -31.65 11.78
C ALA A 505 -28.24 -30.82 11.12
N ALA A 506 -29.10 -31.45 10.28
CA ALA A 506 -30.14 -30.83 9.48
C ALA A 506 -31.05 -29.88 10.26
N PRO A 507 -31.58 -30.20 11.44
CA PRO A 507 -32.46 -29.27 12.16
C PRO A 507 -31.76 -27.94 12.51
N ARG A 508 -30.45 -27.99 12.85
CA ARG A 508 -29.70 -26.80 13.20
C ARG A 508 -29.29 -26.00 11.96
N MET A 509 -28.96 -26.71 10.88
CA MET A 509 -28.63 -26.10 9.58
C MET A 509 -29.88 -25.38 9.01
N LEU A 510 -31.04 -26.00 9.07
CA LEU A 510 -32.32 -25.39 8.62
C LEU A 510 -32.69 -24.16 9.44
N LEU A 511 -32.50 -24.19 10.78
CA LEU A 511 -32.72 -23.02 11.63
C LEU A 511 -31.82 -21.88 11.26
N PHE A 512 -30.53 -22.18 11.03
CA PHE A 512 -29.55 -21.15 10.59
C PHE A 512 -29.92 -20.60 9.20
N ALA A 513 -30.19 -21.46 8.24
CA ALA A 513 -30.59 -21.05 6.89
C ALA A 513 -31.88 -20.24 6.89
N GLY A 514 -32.88 -20.62 7.72
CA GLY A 514 -34.12 -19.87 7.91
C GLY A 514 -33.85 -18.44 8.41
N MET A 515 -33.00 -18.29 9.42
CA MET A 515 -32.62 -16.98 9.93
C MET A 515 -31.97 -16.11 8.85
N ILE A 516 -31.02 -16.66 8.06
CA ILE A 516 -30.37 -15.94 6.97
C ILE A 516 -31.37 -15.57 5.86
N ASN A 517 -32.27 -16.49 5.46
CA ASN A 517 -33.28 -16.21 4.45
C ASN A 517 -34.23 -15.08 4.86
N GLU A 518 -34.58 -14.97 6.15
CA GLU A 518 -35.43 -13.88 6.66
C GLU A 518 -34.71 -12.55 6.56
N LEU A 519 -33.39 -12.48 6.81
CA LEU A 519 -32.58 -11.29 6.66
C LEU A 519 -32.34 -10.91 5.17
N ILE A 520 -32.18 -11.92 4.30
CA ILE A 520 -32.12 -11.72 2.84
C ILE A 520 -33.40 -11.09 2.31
N ALA A 521 -34.59 -11.57 2.77
CA ALA A 521 -35.86 -11.01 2.37
C ALA A 521 -36.05 -9.53 2.78
N GLN A 522 -35.35 -9.10 3.84
CA GLN A 522 -35.44 -7.73 4.38
C GLN A 522 -34.35 -6.78 3.85
N LYS A 523 -33.33 -7.26 3.15
CA LYS A 523 -32.16 -6.47 2.79
C LYS A 523 -32.46 -5.26 1.90
N ASP A 524 -33.46 -5.38 1.03
CA ASP A 524 -33.85 -4.31 0.10
C ASP A 524 -34.97 -3.42 0.68
N GLU A 525 -35.61 -3.85 1.77
CA GLU A 525 -36.69 -3.11 2.44
C GLU A 525 -36.19 -2.26 3.60
N LEU A 526 -35.12 -2.71 4.29
CA LEU A 526 -34.55 -2.03 5.46
C LEU A 526 -33.30 -1.23 5.08
N ALA A 527 -33.14 -0.06 5.69
CA ALA A 527 -31.90 0.63 5.64
C ALA A 527 -30.77 -0.21 6.29
N PRO A 528 -29.50 -0.11 5.82
CA PRO A 528 -28.39 -0.98 6.28
C PRO A 528 -28.18 -1.00 7.79
N ASP A 529 -28.39 0.13 8.49
CA ASP A 529 -28.30 0.25 9.95
C ASP A 529 -29.38 -0.52 10.69
N LEU A 530 -30.62 -0.55 10.16
CA LEU A 530 -31.74 -1.31 10.70
C LEU A 530 -31.58 -2.81 10.42
N LEU A 531 -31.09 -3.16 9.23
CA LEU A 531 -30.76 -4.57 8.89
C LEU A 531 -29.67 -5.10 9.82
N TYR A 532 -28.67 -4.28 10.14
CA TYR A 532 -27.61 -4.64 11.08
C TYR A 532 -28.14 -4.89 12.49
N ASP A 533 -29.09 -4.08 12.98
CA ASP A 533 -29.74 -4.32 14.27
C ASP A 533 -30.46 -5.67 14.29
N GLN A 534 -31.21 -5.99 13.26
CA GLN A 534 -31.87 -7.30 13.12
C GLN A 534 -30.85 -8.45 13.08
N LEU A 535 -29.75 -8.26 12.38
CA LEU A 535 -28.66 -9.24 12.32
C LEU A 535 -28.08 -9.51 13.71
N VAL A 536 -27.69 -8.47 14.45
CA VAL A 536 -27.08 -8.58 15.79
C VAL A 536 -28.03 -9.26 16.77
N GLU A 537 -29.31 -8.89 16.74
CA GLU A 537 -30.35 -9.49 17.60
C GLU A 537 -30.58 -10.97 17.29
N ARG A 538 -30.78 -11.33 16.02
CA ARG A 538 -31.16 -12.70 15.59
C ARG A 538 -29.98 -13.68 15.72
N THR A 539 -28.75 -13.24 15.46
CA THR A 539 -27.55 -14.07 15.61
C THR A 539 -27.23 -14.36 17.07
N GLY A 540 -27.61 -13.48 18.00
CA GLY A 540 -27.24 -13.57 19.42
C GLY A 540 -25.75 -13.37 19.68
N TYR A 541 -24.98 -12.87 18.71
CA TYR A 541 -23.53 -12.74 18.82
C TYR A 541 -23.14 -11.77 19.95
N LEU A 542 -23.80 -10.62 20.02
CA LEU A 542 -23.56 -9.62 21.08
C LEU A 542 -23.89 -10.21 22.46
N ARG A 543 -25.01 -10.91 22.61
CA ARG A 543 -25.41 -11.57 23.86
C ARG A 543 -24.38 -12.60 24.32
N MET A 544 -23.85 -13.41 23.38
CA MET A 544 -22.79 -14.39 23.66
C MET A 544 -21.53 -13.74 24.26
N LEU A 545 -21.15 -12.55 23.80
CA LEU A 545 -20.00 -11.82 24.34
C LEU A 545 -20.31 -11.22 25.71
N GLU A 546 -21.47 -10.59 25.88
CA GLU A 546 -21.90 -9.97 27.14
C GLU A 546 -22.07 -10.98 28.29
N GLU A 547 -22.47 -12.21 27.99
CA GLU A 547 -22.63 -13.30 28.99
C GLU A 547 -21.28 -13.78 29.57
N LYS A 548 -20.16 -13.56 28.90
CA LYS A 548 -18.84 -14.01 29.36
C LYS A 548 -18.19 -13.09 30.42
N HIS A 549 -18.59 -11.80 30.47
CA HIS A 549 -18.14 -10.81 31.46
C HIS A 549 -16.60 -10.72 31.60
N THR A 550 -15.83 -10.87 30.53
CA THR A 550 -14.38 -10.61 30.51
C THR A 550 -14.09 -9.23 29.93
N VAL A 551 -13.03 -8.58 30.35
CA VAL A 551 -12.61 -7.27 29.82
C VAL A 551 -12.40 -7.35 28.29
N GLU A 552 -11.92 -8.49 27.79
CA GLU A 552 -11.70 -8.71 26.36
C GLU A 552 -13.03 -8.84 25.61
N ASP A 553 -13.99 -9.62 26.13
CA ASP A 553 -15.31 -9.79 25.48
C ASP A 553 -16.15 -8.51 25.59
N ASP A 554 -16.02 -7.72 26.65
CA ASP A 554 -16.63 -6.39 26.75
C ASP A 554 -16.08 -5.43 25.67
N ALA A 555 -14.76 -5.45 25.42
CA ALA A 555 -14.16 -4.69 24.34
C ALA A 555 -14.64 -5.14 22.96
N ARG A 556 -14.80 -6.46 22.74
CA ARG A 556 -15.38 -7.00 21.50
C ARG A 556 -16.84 -6.60 21.32
N ALA A 557 -17.63 -6.65 22.39
CA ALA A 557 -19.01 -6.19 22.37
C ALA A 557 -19.13 -4.70 21.99
N GLN A 558 -18.20 -3.87 22.54
CA GLN A 558 -18.10 -2.46 22.16
C GLN A 558 -17.79 -2.27 20.67
N ASN A 559 -16.87 -3.08 20.13
CA ASN A 559 -16.51 -3.03 18.71
C ASN A 559 -17.73 -3.37 17.80
N ILE A 560 -18.55 -4.33 18.16
CA ILE A 560 -19.79 -4.65 17.42
C ILE A 560 -20.76 -3.46 17.44
N LYS A 561 -20.89 -2.77 18.58
CA LYS A 561 -21.73 -1.56 18.67
C LYS A 561 -21.15 -0.42 17.81
N GLU A 562 -19.82 -0.29 17.76
CA GLU A 562 -19.14 0.71 16.94
C GLU A 562 -19.26 0.45 15.43
N LEU A 563 -19.37 -0.80 15.00
CA LEU A 563 -19.62 -1.11 13.59
C LEU A 563 -20.94 -0.50 13.09
N LYS A 564 -21.94 -0.40 13.96
CA LYS A 564 -23.19 0.31 13.62
C LYS A 564 -22.95 1.79 13.33
N SER A 565 -22.06 2.45 14.09
CA SER A 565 -21.69 3.86 13.85
C SER A 565 -21.10 4.04 12.46
N SER A 566 -20.23 3.11 12.03
CA SER A 566 -19.69 3.11 10.66
C SER A 566 -20.78 2.99 9.58
N ILE A 567 -21.79 2.12 9.79
CA ILE A 567 -22.92 1.99 8.85
C ILE A 567 -23.77 3.27 8.79
N ILE A 568 -24.00 3.92 9.94
CA ILE A 568 -24.76 5.18 10.00
C ILE A 568 -23.99 6.30 9.29
N ASN A 569 -22.67 6.37 9.44
CA ASN A 569 -21.84 7.36 8.75
C ASN A 569 -21.93 7.17 7.23
N TYR A 570 -21.73 5.94 6.75
CA TYR A 570 -21.92 5.62 5.33
C TYR A 570 -23.27 6.05 4.79
N LYS A 571 -24.36 5.81 5.56
CA LYS A 571 -25.72 6.25 5.20
C LYS A 571 -25.85 7.77 5.11
N GLY A 572 -25.09 8.53 5.91
CA GLY A 572 -25.06 10.00 5.86
C GLY A 572 -24.29 10.57 4.66
N GLU A 573 -23.42 9.78 4.04
CA GLU A 573 -22.54 10.18 2.95
C GLU A 573 -23.06 9.78 1.56
N THR A 574 -24.15 9.04 1.49
CA THR A 574 -24.71 8.46 0.24
C THR A 574 -26.20 8.71 0.10
N ASP A 575 -26.66 9.17 -1.07
CA ASP A 575 -28.08 9.43 -1.36
C ASP A 575 -28.93 8.14 -1.42
N THR A 576 -28.32 7.02 -1.82
CA THR A 576 -28.97 5.69 -1.94
C THR A 576 -28.14 4.63 -1.22
N PRO A 577 -28.21 4.59 0.13
CA PRO A 577 -27.42 3.64 0.91
C PRO A 577 -27.94 2.21 0.72
N THR A 578 -27.08 1.32 0.23
CA THR A 578 -27.34 -0.12 0.07
C THR A 578 -26.37 -0.95 0.88
N LEU A 579 -26.72 -2.19 1.19
CA LEU A 579 -25.83 -3.12 1.89
C LEU A 579 -24.57 -3.39 1.07
N GLU A 580 -24.73 -3.65 -0.22
CA GLU A 580 -23.61 -3.93 -1.14
C GLU A 580 -22.66 -2.73 -1.28
N GLY A 581 -23.23 -1.50 -1.27
CA GLY A 581 -22.46 -0.27 -1.28
C GLY A 581 -21.59 -0.12 -0.02
N TYR A 582 -22.18 -0.35 1.17
CA TYR A 582 -21.45 -0.35 2.44
C TYR A 582 -20.33 -1.39 2.47
N LEU A 583 -20.60 -2.62 2.02
CA LEU A 583 -19.59 -3.68 1.99
C LEU A 583 -18.44 -3.37 1.03
N ALA A 584 -18.72 -2.73 -0.09
CA ALA A 584 -17.69 -2.25 -1.01
C ALA A 584 -16.83 -1.14 -0.39
N ASP A 585 -17.46 -0.19 0.32
CA ASP A 585 -16.77 0.89 1.02
C ASP A 585 -15.83 0.33 2.10
N VAL A 586 -16.34 -0.56 2.96
CA VAL A 586 -15.51 -1.22 4.00
C VAL A 586 -14.36 -2.02 3.40
N ALA A 587 -14.58 -2.75 2.30
CA ALA A 587 -13.53 -3.53 1.65
C ALA A 587 -12.39 -2.65 1.10
N LEU A 588 -12.69 -1.43 0.70
CA LEU A 588 -11.72 -0.46 0.18
C LEU A 588 -11.08 0.40 1.26
N TYR A 589 -11.48 0.24 2.52
CA TYR A 589 -10.98 1.02 3.65
C TYR A 589 -9.54 0.62 4.02
N THR A 590 -8.68 1.60 4.26
CA THR A 590 -7.28 1.40 4.63
C THR A 590 -6.97 1.95 6.02
N ASP A 591 -5.87 1.47 6.66
CA ASP A 591 -5.42 2.01 7.97
C ASP A 591 -5.12 3.52 7.93
N MET A 592 -4.80 4.06 6.74
CA MET A 592 -4.57 5.48 6.54
C MET A 592 -5.86 6.31 6.66
N ASP A 593 -7.00 5.72 6.34
CA ASP A 593 -8.30 6.39 6.41
C ASP A 593 -8.76 6.56 7.88
N ASN A 594 -8.21 5.77 8.81
CA ASN A 594 -8.40 5.88 10.27
C ASN A 594 -7.55 6.97 10.94
N TYR A 595 -6.76 7.75 10.19
CA TYR A 595 -5.92 8.78 10.79
C TYR A 595 -6.77 9.92 11.34
N ASP A 596 -6.92 9.95 12.67
CA ASP A 596 -7.58 11.04 13.41
C ASP A 596 -6.53 12.08 13.80
N ASP A 597 -6.58 13.24 13.13
CA ASP A 597 -5.71 14.39 13.39
C ASP A 597 -6.07 15.13 14.70
N SER A 598 -7.21 14.80 15.33
CA SER A 598 -7.70 15.51 16.52
C SER A 598 -7.10 15.03 17.83
N ALA A 599 -6.53 13.82 17.88
CA ALA A 599 -5.91 13.27 19.07
C ALA A 599 -4.52 13.87 19.30
N ASP A 600 -4.32 14.64 20.39
CA ASP A 600 -3.00 15.16 20.75
C ASP A 600 -2.10 14.05 21.31
N CYS A 601 -1.43 13.32 20.44
CA CYS A 601 -0.50 12.25 20.78
C CYS A 601 0.63 12.15 19.75
N VAL A 602 1.80 11.64 20.17
CA VAL A 602 2.93 11.37 19.29
C VAL A 602 2.55 10.24 18.31
N VAL A 603 2.80 10.45 17.04
CA VAL A 603 2.48 9.48 15.99
C VAL A 603 3.70 8.61 15.71
N MET A 604 3.51 7.29 15.72
CA MET A 604 4.55 6.32 15.43
C MET A 604 4.13 5.47 14.22
N MET A 605 4.97 5.40 13.17
CA MET A 605 4.62 4.66 11.95
C MET A 605 5.84 4.23 11.15
N THR A 606 5.63 3.35 10.16
CA THR A 606 6.69 3.08 9.19
C THR A 606 6.91 4.28 8.26
N MET A 607 8.12 4.40 7.70
CA MET A 607 8.42 5.45 6.71
C MET A 607 7.49 5.38 5.49
N HIS A 608 7.05 4.18 5.08
CA HIS A 608 6.09 4.01 3.99
C HIS A 608 4.72 4.59 4.34
N SER A 609 4.24 4.34 5.56
CA SER A 609 2.95 4.86 6.04
C SER A 609 2.96 6.39 6.21
N ALA A 610 4.13 7.01 6.30
CA ALA A 610 4.27 8.46 6.42
C ALA A 610 4.09 9.20 5.09
N LYS A 611 4.03 8.49 3.96
CA LYS A 611 3.77 9.12 2.66
C LYS A 611 2.40 9.81 2.67
N GLY A 612 2.34 11.04 2.15
CA GLY A 612 1.14 11.89 2.18
C GLY A 612 0.98 12.73 3.45
N LEU A 613 1.59 12.33 4.58
CA LEU A 613 1.54 13.05 5.85
C LEU A 613 2.66 14.08 5.99
N GLU A 614 2.55 14.97 7.01
CA GLU A 614 3.54 16.00 7.29
C GLU A 614 3.45 16.48 8.74
N PHE A 615 4.59 16.64 9.40
CA PHE A 615 4.67 16.97 10.82
C PHE A 615 5.67 18.11 11.08
N PRO A 616 5.42 18.97 12.06
CA PRO A 616 6.40 19.96 12.49
C PRO A 616 7.76 19.36 12.83
N ASN A 617 7.79 18.25 13.59
CA ASN A 617 9.00 17.58 14.05
C ASN A 617 8.96 16.10 13.66
N VAL A 618 10.01 15.62 13.00
CA VAL A 618 10.12 14.23 12.55
C VAL A 618 11.37 13.59 13.11
N PHE A 619 11.23 12.40 13.68
CA PHE A 619 12.29 11.54 14.15
C PHE A 619 12.40 10.32 13.24
N VAL A 620 13.52 10.16 12.54
CA VAL A 620 13.83 8.99 11.70
C VAL A 620 14.82 8.12 12.44
N VAL A 621 14.38 6.96 12.92
CA VAL A 621 15.17 6.10 13.81
C VAL A 621 15.72 4.87 13.08
N GLY A 622 16.87 4.38 13.56
CA GLY A 622 17.53 3.19 13.01
C GLY A 622 18.16 3.41 11.64
N CYS A 623 18.79 4.57 11.42
CA CYS A 623 19.55 4.89 10.20
C CYS A 623 20.85 4.08 10.15
N GLU A 624 20.74 2.77 9.89
CA GLU A 624 21.85 1.81 9.94
C GLU A 624 21.85 0.89 8.72
N GLU A 625 23.03 0.59 8.17
CA GLU A 625 23.21 -0.39 7.09
C GLU A 625 22.62 -1.76 7.51
N GLY A 626 21.80 -2.34 6.65
CA GLY A 626 21.08 -3.59 6.93
C GLY A 626 19.71 -3.41 7.60
N ILE A 627 19.40 -2.21 8.10
CA ILE A 627 18.08 -1.81 8.59
C ILE A 627 17.47 -0.78 7.64
N PHE A 628 18.16 0.34 7.45
CA PHE A 628 17.82 1.40 6.53
C PHE A 628 19.08 2.03 5.92
N PRO A 629 19.48 1.62 4.69
CA PRO A 629 18.78 0.70 3.76
C PRO A 629 18.67 -0.73 4.30
N GLY A 630 17.59 -1.43 3.88
CA GLY A 630 17.36 -2.83 4.21
C GLY A 630 18.42 -3.77 3.60
N ILE A 631 18.65 -4.92 4.24
CA ILE A 631 19.69 -5.87 3.80
C ILE A 631 19.50 -6.35 2.34
N LYS A 632 18.26 -6.43 1.85
CA LYS A 632 17.95 -6.86 0.48
C LYS A 632 18.40 -5.83 -0.57
N ALA A 633 18.45 -4.56 -0.21
CA ALA A 633 18.87 -3.50 -1.12
C ALA A 633 20.39 -3.42 -1.26
N ILE A 634 21.13 -4.06 -0.34
CA ILE A 634 22.60 -4.01 -0.38
C ILE A 634 23.11 -4.93 -1.51
N GLY A 635 23.68 -4.32 -2.54
CA GLY A 635 24.15 -5.00 -3.75
C GLY A 635 23.21 -4.94 -4.95
N GLU A 636 21.97 -4.50 -4.76
CA GLU A 636 20.96 -4.36 -5.82
C GLU A 636 20.70 -2.87 -6.09
N ALA A 637 21.07 -2.37 -7.27
CA ALA A 637 21.03 -0.94 -7.59
C ALA A 637 19.59 -0.37 -7.53
N ASP A 638 18.65 -1.06 -8.14
CA ASP A 638 17.24 -0.62 -8.21
C ASP A 638 16.57 -0.58 -6.83
N GLU A 639 16.85 -1.59 -5.98
CA GLU A 639 16.34 -1.65 -4.61
C GLU A 639 16.97 -0.55 -3.74
N MET A 640 18.26 -0.24 -3.97
CA MET A 640 18.94 0.85 -3.28
C MET A 640 18.38 2.23 -3.68
N GLU A 641 18.01 2.41 -4.94
CA GLU A 641 17.33 3.63 -5.37
C GLU A 641 15.95 3.79 -4.73
N GLU A 642 15.20 2.69 -4.56
CA GLU A 642 13.90 2.72 -3.86
C GLU A 642 14.07 3.05 -2.38
N GLU A 643 15.02 2.43 -1.67
CA GLU A 643 15.34 2.77 -0.27
C GLU A 643 15.80 4.24 -0.13
N ARG A 644 16.50 4.79 -1.13
CA ARG A 644 16.88 6.21 -1.13
C ARG A 644 15.68 7.13 -1.38
N ARG A 645 14.72 6.75 -2.23
CA ARG A 645 13.44 7.47 -2.35
C ARG A 645 12.65 7.41 -1.04
N LEU A 646 12.70 6.29 -0.33
CA LEU A 646 12.08 6.17 1.00
C LEU A 646 12.74 7.10 2.02
N CYS A 647 14.07 7.26 1.97
CA CYS A 647 14.80 8.24 2.77
C CYS A 647 14.36 9.67 2.43
N TYR A 648 14.30 10.00 1.16
CA TYR A 648 13.80 11.30 0.68
C TYR A 648 12.37 11.56 1.17
N VAL A 649 11.47 10.55 1.09
CA VAL A 649 10.12 10.66 1.64
C VAL A 649 10.16 10.95 3.13
N ALA A 650 10.93 10.19 3.93
CA ALA A 650 11.01 10.37 5.38
C ALA A 650 11.51 11.78 5.76
N ILE A 651 12.57 12.26 5.12
CA ILE A 651 13.15 13.62 5.32
C ILE A 651 12.09 14.69 5.01
N THR A 652 11.41 14.57 3.88
CA THR A 652 10.43 15.57 3.39
C THR A 652 9.10 15.55 4.14
N ARG A 653 8.92 14.67 5.14
CA ARG A 653 7.77 14.76 6.07
C ARG A 653 7.93 15.86 7.10
N ALA A 654 9.18 16.29 7.36
CA ALA A 654 9.47 17.32 8.34
C ALA A 654 9.18 18.72 7.80
N LYS A 655 8.45 19.53 8.60
CA LYS A 655 8.22 20.95 8.32
C LYS A 655 9.31 21.82 8.90
N LYS A 656 9.62 21.65 10.21
CA LYS A 656 10.49 22.55 10.98
C LYS A 656 11.77 21.89 11.46
N ARG A 657 11.70 20.66 11.99
CA ARG A 657 12.82 19.95 12.59
C ARG A 657 12.89 18.50 12.14
N LEU A 658 14.08 18.03 11.90
CA LEU A 658 14.38 16.64 11.54
C LEU A 658 15.47 16.10 12.47
N PHE A 659 15.17 14.99 13.13
CA PHE A 659 16.11 14.23 13.95
C PHE A 659 16.33 12.87 13.31
N LEU A 660 17.61 12.55 13.08
CA LEU A 660 18.06 11.28 12.53
C LEU A 660 18.79 10.53 13.65
N SER A 661 18.58 9.23 13.82
CA SER A 661 19.29 8.47 14.82
C SER A 661 19.73 7.10 14.33
N CYS A 662 20.85 6.62 14.88
CA CYS A 662 21.38 5.28 14.68
C CYS A 662 21.97 4.76 16.00
N ALA A 663 22.01 3.45 16.17
CA ALA A 663 22.61 2.81 17.32
C ALA A 663 23.89 2.06 16.92
N ARG A 664 24.94 2.10 17.77
CA ARG A 664 26.20 1.35 17.54
C ARG A 664 25.98 -0.15 17.64
N GLN A 665 25.08 -0.56 18.53
CA GLN A 665 24.64 -1.93 18.68
C GLN A 665 23.12 -1.94 18.81
N ARG A 666 22.48 -2.90 18.17
CA ARG A 666 21.02 -3.06 18.21
C ARG A 666 20.64 -4.52 18.30
N MET A 667 19.73 -4.83 19.20
CA MET A 667 19.11 -6.15 19.28
C MET A 667 17.80 -6.16 18.50
N LEU A 668 17.75 -6.96 17.44
CA LEU A 668 16.52 -7.21 16.66
C LEU A 668 16.34 -8.73 16.49
N PHE A 669 15.12 -9.21 16.66
CA PHE A 669 14.78 -10.63 16.53
C PHE A 669 15.67 -11.56 17.37
N GLY A 670 16.05 -11.13 18.59
CA GLY A 670 16.89 -11.87 19.51
C GLY A 670 18.39 -11.92 19.14
N ARG A 671 18.83 -11.11 18.16
CA ARG A 671 20.25 -11.03 17.76
C ARG A 671 20.74 -9.60 17.91
N THR A 672 21.88 -9.45 18.56
CA THR A 672 22.58 -8.16 18.65
C THR A 672 23.52 -8.01 17.44
N THR A 673 23.36 -6.92 16.71
CA THR A 673 24.22 -6.56 15.57
C THR A 673 24.85 -5.19 15.82
N ALA A 674 26.05 -4.98 15.31
CA ALA A 674 26.75 -3.70 15.26
C ALA A 674 26.78 -3.27 13.78
N ASN A 675 25.88 -2.40 13.41
CA ASN A 675 25.73 -1.95 12.04
C ASN A 675 26.52 -0.64 11.84
N ARG A 676 26.93 -0.37 10.61
CA ARG A 676 27.48 0.95 10.22
C ARG A 676 26.33 1.95 10.14
N VAL A 677 26.67 3.23 10.29
CA VAL A 677 25.73 4.32 9.99
C VAL A 677 25.26 4.18 8.53
N SER A 678 24.00 4.46 8.29
CA SER A 678 23.40 4.43 6.96
C SER A 678 24.17 5.30 5.97
N ARG A 679 24.45 4.81 4.77
CA ARG A 679 25.06 5.58 3.68
C ARG A 679 24.26 6.84 3.31
N PHE A 680 22.95 6.84 3.54
CA PHE A 680 22.10 8.01 3.29
C PHE A 680 22.47 9.20 4.17
N ILE A 681 23.01 8.95 5.37
CA ILE A 681 23.52 10.00 6.24
C ILE A 681 24.82 10.60 5.69
N ASP A 682 25.69 9.76 5.12
CA ASP A 682 26.95 10.21 4.50
C ASP A 682 26.71 10.99 3.18
N GLU A 683 25.54 10.83 2.57
CA GLU A 683 25.11 11.57 1.38
C GLU A 683 24.66 13.01 1.72
N ILE A 684 24.42 13.34 3.01
CA ILE A 684 24.02 14.68 3.46
C ILE A 684 25.26 15.53 3.73
N PRO A 685 25.42 16.68 3.06
CA PRO A 685 26.54 17.59 3.31
C PRO A 685 26.54 18.15 4.74
N GLU A 686 27.71 18.42 5.32
CA GLU A 686 27.86 18.97 6.68
C GLU A 686 27.22 20.36 6.85
N GLU A 687 27.09 21.11 5.77
CA GLU A 687 26.35 22.39 5.79
C GLU A 687 24.86 22.22 6.12
N HIS A 688 24.30 21.03 5.91
CA HIS A 688 22.90 20.69 6.17
C HIS A 688 22.70 19.69 7.31
N LEU A 689 23.74 19.24 8.00
CA LEU A 689 23.64 18.23 9.07
C LEU A 689 24.44 18.67 10.31
N GLU A 690 23.82 18.58 11.48
CA GLU A 690 24.50 18.69 12.77
C GLU A 690 24.67 17.31 13.39
N LYS A 691 25.91 16.98 13.79
CA LYS A 691 26.23 15.65 14.36
C LYS A 691 26.44 15.76 15.86
N ARG A 692 25.71 14.97 16.67
CA ARG A 692 25.83 14.92 18.14
C ARG A 692 26.24 13.54 18.62
N ASN A 693 26.91 13.49 19.76
CA ASN A 693 27.36 12.26 20.43
C ASN A 693 28.28 11.37 19.59
N ILE A 694 29.14 11.98 18.76
CA ILE A 694 30.18 11.25 18.04
C ILE A 694 31.37 10.99 18.97
N PRO A 695 31.78 9.74 19.24
CA PRO A 695 32.95 9.46 20.07
C PRO A 695 34.24 10.01 19.43
N ARG A 696 35.14 10.52 20.28
CA ARG A 696 36.52 10.79 19.87
C ARG A 696 37.16 9.46 19.45
N GLY A 697 37.33 9.24 18.15
CA GLY A 697 37.89 7.99 17.56
C GLY A 697 37.09 7.38 16.41
N TYR A 698 35.84 7.79 16.18
CA TYR A 698 35.19 7.61 14.89
C TYR A 698 35.69 8.69 13.93
N GLY A 699 36.97 8.59 13.53
CA GLY A 699 37.45 9.36 12.42
C GLY A 699 36.76 8.84 11.16
N TYR A 700 35.89 9.63 10.58
CA TYR A 700 35.63 9.52 9.16
C TYR A 700 36.99 9.69 8.48
N SER A 701 37.52 8.61 7.94
CA SER A 701 38.73 8.69 7.11
C SER A 701 38.36 9.64 5.97
N GLU A 702 39.08 10.76 5.94
CA GLU A 702 39.07 11.63 4.79
C GLU A 702 39.14 10.78 3.53
N LYS A 703 38.11 10.96 2.68
CA LYS A 703 38.04 10.53 1.29
C LYS A 703 38.94 9.33 0.95
N SER A 704 38.49 8.13 1.28
CA SER A 704 39.16 6.95 0.74
C SER A 704 38.97 6.98 -0.78
N GLN A 705 40.10 6.88 -1.48
CA GLN A 705 40.24 6.83 -2.95
C GLN A 705 39.52 5.65 -3.62
N VAL A 706 38.47 5.11 -3.01
CA VAL A 706 37.64 3.99 -3.51
C VAL A 706 36.63 4.42 -4.59
N GLN A 707 36.44 5.72 -4.79
CA GLN A 707 35.58 6.22 -5.88
C GLN A 707 36.14 6.12 -7.29
N LYS A 708 37.37 5.58 -7.49
CA LYS A 708 37.99 5.44 -8.83
C LYS A 708 38.00 4.01 -9.41
N GLU A 709 37.59 2.98 -8.71
CA GLU A 709 37.70 1.58 -9.19
C GLU A 709 36.41 0.92 -9.66
N PHE A 710 35.25 1.55 -9.54
CA PHE A 710 33.97 1.02 -10.10
C PHE A 710 33.39 1.86 -11.24
N ALA A 711 34.25 2.35 -12.14
CA ALA A 711 33.82 2.75 -13.45
C ALA A 711 33.71 1.48 -14.33
N PHE A 712 32.50 1.02 -14.57
CA PHE A 712 32.19 -0.04 -15.52
C PHE A 712 32.75 0.34 -16.89
N ARG A 713 33.87 -0.28 -17.30
CA ARG A 713 34.33 -0.28 -18.68
C ARG A 713 33.57 -1.36 -19.43
N ALA A 714 32.81 -0.97 -20.42
CA ALA A 714 32.26 -1.88 -21.41
C ALA A 714 33.38 -2.73 -22.04
N PRO A 715 33.18 -4.03 -22.31
CA PRO A 715 34.22 -4.89 -22.87
C PRO A 715 34.45 -4.58 -24.34
N SER A 716 35.62 -4.01 -24.67
CA SER A 716 36.14 -4.04 -26.03
C SER A 716 36.79 -5.39 -26.29
N GLN A 717 36.40 -6.02 -27.41
CA GLN A 717 37.01 -7.23 -27.92
C GLN A 717 38.53 -7.01 -28.15
N GLN A 718 39.40 -7.79 -27.48
CA GLN A 718 40.72 -8.15 -28.02
C GLN A 718 41.33 -9.40 -27.36
N SER A 719 41.58 -10.37 -28.24
CA SER A 719 42.65 -11.40 -28.32
C SER A 719 43.16 -12.06 -27.02
N PHE A 720 42.98 -13.36 -27.00
CA PHE A 720 43.60 -14.37 -26.12
C PHE A 720 45.14 -14.29 -26.12
N LYS A 721 45.77 -14.13 -24.96
CA LYS A 721 47.13 -14.60 -24.65
C LYS A 721 47.08 -15.51 -23.42
N LYS A 722 47.87 -16.58 -23.47
CA LYS A 722 47.98 -17.68 -22.51
C LYS A 722 48.23 -17.23 -21.06
N PRO A 723 47.71 -17.96 -20.05
CA PRO A 723 47.81 -17.55 -18.65
C PRO A 723 49.21 -17.85 -18.08
N VAL A 724 49.74 -16.86 -17.37
CA VAL A 724 50.87 -17.00 -16.44
C VAL A 724 50.28 -17.38 -15.08
N ALA A 725 50.88 -18.38 -14.42
CA ALA A 725 50.45 -18.91 -13.13
C ALA A 725 50.50 -17.83 -12.02
N PRO A 726 49.49 -17.78 -11.13
CA PRO A 726 49.50 -16.85 -9.99
C PRO A 726 50.42 -17.32 -8.87
N PRO A 727 51.01 -16.39 -8.08
CA PRO A 727 51.81 -16.74 -6.92
C PRO A 727 50.96 -17.43 -5.84
N SER A 728 51.53 -18.42 -5.20
CA SER A 728 50.89 -19.30 -4.21
C SER A 728 50.31 -18.53 -3.02
N ALA A 729 49.01 -18.76 -2.74
CA ALA A 729 48.36 -18.34 -1.51
C ALA A 729 49.00 -18.99 -0.28
N PRO A 730 48.99 -18.33 0.90
CA PRO A 730 49.53 -18.93 2.12
C PRO A 730 48.70 -20.15 2.51
N LYS A 731 49.40 -21.24 2.84
CA LYS A 731 48.84 -22.52 3.27
C LYS A 731 47.86 -22.30 4.46
N PRO A 732 46.67 -22.90 4.45
CA PRO A 732 45.79 -22.87 5.63
C PRO A 732 46.52 -23.63 6.77
N LYS A 733 46.43 -23.06 7.99
CA LYS A 733 46.85 -23.73 9.22
C LYS A 733 46.10 -25.06 9.31
N ALA A 734 46.83 -26.15 9.58
CA ALA A 734 46.27 -27.48 9.74
C ALA A 734 45.13 -27.46 10.77
N ALA A 735 44.00 -28.07 10.39
CA ALA A 735 42.88 -28.27 11.30
C ALA A 735 43.36 -29.11 12.47
N GLU A 736 43.10 -28.67 13.70
CA GLU A 736 43.29 -29.48 14.90
C GLU A 736 42.54 -30.78 14.74
N LYS A 737 43.17 -31.90 15.06
CA LYS A 737 42.55 -33.24 15.00
C LYS A 737 41.33 -33.23 15.91
N PRO A 738 40.17 -33.74 15.46
CA PRO A 738 38.98 -33.78 16.29
C PRO A 738 39.23 -34.64 17.56
N GLN A 739 38.78 -34.13 18.70
CA GLN A 739 38.88 -34.76 20.02
C GLN A 739 38.11 -36.12 20.12
N PHE A 740 37.21 -36.39 19.17
CA PHE A 740 36.35 -37.57 19.12
C PHE A 740 36.53 -38.29 17.79
N SER A 741 36.37 -39.61 17.84
CA SER A 741 36.50 -40.52 16.70
C SER A 741 35.29 -41.44 16.58
N VAL A 742 35.01 -41.91 15.36
CA VAL A 742 33.95 -42.94 15.15
C VAL A 742 34.26 -44.19 15.99
N GLY A 743 33.29 -44.62 16.73
CA GLY A 743 33.43 -45.76 17.67
C GLY A 743 33.54 -45.33 19.13
N ASP A 744 33.85 -44.04 19.43
CA ASP A 744 33.94 -43.55 20.81
C ASP A 744 32.60 -43.61 21.53
N ARG A 745 32.64 -44.04 22.80
CA ARG A 745 31.50 -43.88 23.70
C ARG A 745 31.52 -42.47 24.30
N VAL A 746 30.37 -41.87 24.32
CA VAL A 746 30.22 -40.47 24.75
C VAL A 746 29.01 -40.30 25.65
N ARG A 747 29.10 -39.40 26.63
CA ARG A 747 28.02 -38.98 27.48
C ARG A 747 27.61 -37.55 27.13
N HIS A 748 26.39 -37.39 26.66
CA HIS A 748 25.82 -36.09 26.38
C HIS A 748 24.90 -35.65 27.51
N LYS A 749 25.05 -34.40 27.97
CA LYS A 749 24.28 -33.87 29.13
C LYS A 749 22.77 -34.00 29.01
N ALA A 750 22.21 -33.85 27.80
CA ALA A 750 20.77 -33.89 27.56
C ALA A 750 20.26 -35.25 27.06
N PHE A 751 21.09 -36.12 26.49
CA PHE A 751 20.63 -37.35 25.81
C PHE A 751 21.19 -38.62 26.43
N GLY A 752 22.07 -38.51 27.42
CA GLY A 752 22.66 -39.66 28.11
C GLY A 752 23.85 -40.28 27.37
N ASP A 753 24.12 -41.57 27.65
CA ASP A 753 25.24 -42.31 27.10
C ASP A 753 24.91 -42.85 25.70
N GLY A 754 25.90 -42.86 24.80
CA GLY A 754 25.74 -43.34 23.45
C GLY A 754 27.07 -43.57 22.74
N LYS A 755 27.02 -44.10 21.52
CA LYS A 755 28.19 -44.41 20.69
C LYS A 755 28.18 -43.56 19.42
N LEU A 756 29.31 -42.96 19.10
CA LEU A 756 29.51 -42.18 17.89
C LEU A 756 29.60 -43.12 16.69
N SER A 757 28.55 -43.24 15.89
CA SER A 757 28.43 -44.20 14.79
C SER A 757 29.00 -43.65 13.46
N LYS A 758 28.94 -42.32 13.25
CA LYS A 758 29.42 -41.71 11.99
C LYS A 758 29.94 -40.28 12.21
N MET A 759 30.95 -39.92 11.46
CA MET A 759 31.52 -38.55 11.40
C MET A 759 31.74 -38.13 9.95
N THR A 760 31.11 -37.03 9.54
CA THR A 760 31.19 -36.52 8.17
C THR A 760 31.75 -35.11 8.20
N PRO A 761 32.84 -34.77 7.49
CA PRO A 761 33.39 -33.43 7.47
C PRO A 761 32.42 -32.45 6.76
N MET A 762 32.23 -31.28 7.35
CA MET A 762 31.35 -30.23 6.89
C MET A 762 32.07 -28.85 6.98
N GLY A 763 32.87 -28.53 5.99
CA GLY A 763 33.69 -27.30 5.98
C GLY A 763 34.70 -27.28 7.13
N ASN A 764 34.56 -26.37 8.10
CA ASN A 764 35.45 -26.25 9.26
C ASN A 764 34.99 -27.02 10.50
N ASP A 765 33.97 -27.90 10.38
CA ASP A 765 33.39 -28.68 11.46
C ASP A 765 33.05 -30.13 10.99
N TYR A 766 32.53 -30.96 11.86
CA TYR A 766 32.11 -32.33 11.54
C TYR A 766 30.66 -32.54 11.97
N LEU A 767 29.85 -33.13 11.09
CA LEU A 767 28.54 -33.67 11.44
C LEU A 767 28.73 -35.07 12.02
N ILE A 768 28.39 -35.23 13.29
CA ILE A 768 28.50 -36.52 14.01
C ILE A 768 27.10 -37.12 14.16
N GLU A 769 27.04 -38.44 14.09
CA GLU A 769 25.84 -39.24 14.31
C GLU A 769 26.08 -40.12 15.54
N ILE A 770 25.24 -39.98 16.59
CA ILE A 770 25.39 -40.70 17.85
C ILE A 770 24.15 -41.55 18.07
N GLU A 771 24.39 -42.83 18.32
CA GLU A 771 23.39 -43.80 18.77
C GLU A 771 23.42 -43.87 20.30
N PHE A 772 22.39 -43.36 20.95
CA PHE A 772 22.25 -43.33 22.38
C PHE A 772 21.70 -44.68 22.90
N ASP A 773 22.11 -45.06 24.09
CA ASP A 773 21.65 -46.31 24.74
C ASP A 773 20.12 -46.33 24.96
N SER A 774 19.45 -45.18 24.87
CA SER A 774 17.99 -45.03 24.85
C SER A 774 17.32 -45.48 23.53
N GLY A 775 18.08 -45.92 22.54
CA GLY A 775 17.61 -46.28 21.19
C GLY A 775 17.42 -45.08 20.25
N MET A 776 17.77 -43.85 20.67
CA MET A 776 17.64 -42.64 19.90
C MET A 776 18.91 -42.34 19.10
N VAL A 777 18.76 -42.02 17.80
CA VAL A 777 19.88 -41.59 16.97
C VAL A 777 19.78 -40.07 16.75
N LYS A 778 20.87 -39.32 17.01
CA LYS A 778 20.93 -37.88 16.80
C LYS A 778 22.12 -37.49 15.92
N LYS A 779 21.87 -36.50 15.03
CA LYS A 779 22.89 -35.85 14.20
C LYS A 779 23.21 -34.48 14.79
N LEU A 780 24.44 -34.23 15.16
CA LEU A 780 24.87 -33.00 15.84
C LEU A 780 26.15 -32.46 15.18
N MET A 781 26.37 -31.17 15.23
CA MET A 781 27.64 -30.55 14.84
C MET A 781 28.65 -30.71 15.96
N LEU A 782 29.85 -31.26 15.66
CA LEU A 782 30.84 -31.67 16.66
C LEU A 782 31.26 -30.52 17.58
N ARG A 783 31.52 -29.32 17.07
CA ARG A 783 31.91 -28.18 17.91
C ARG A 783 30.83 -27.78 18.91
N ALA A 784 29.56 -27.81 18.49
CA ALA A 784 28.45 -27.52 19.38
C ALA A 784 28.19 -28.64 20.39
N ALA A 785 28.29 -29.91 19.95
CA ALA A 785 28.08 -31.06 20.79
C ALA A 785 29.20 -31.21 21.84
N ALA A 786 30.44 -30.91 21.50
CA ALA A 786 31.62 -31.01 22.39
C ALA A 786 31.50 -30.13 23.66
N LEU A 787 30.71 -29.07 23.64
CA LEU A 787 30.44 -28.22 24.82
C LEU A 787 29.56 -28.97 25.86
N HIS A 788 28.81 -29.97 25.44
CA HIS A 788 27.84 -30.70 26.24
C HIS A 788 28.10 -32.23 26.29
N MET A 789 29.22 -32.67 25.73
CA MET A 789 29.55 -34.10 25.56
C MET A 789 30.95 -34.38 26.05
N VAL A 790 31.10 -35.49 26.74
CA VAL A 790 32.41 -36.00 27.21
C VAL A 790 32.60 -37.43 26.73
N LYS A 791 33.84 -37.82 26.45
CA LYS A 791 34.21 -39.19 26.12
C LYS A 791 34.23 -39.99 27.41
N ILE A 792 33.61 -41.19 27.40
CA ILE A 792 33.54 -42.11 28.53
C ILE A 792 34.13 -43.47 28.21
#